data_8b23a898763fa4af1b14b12bdb590835
#
_entry.id   8b23a898763fa4af1b14b12bdb590835
#
_cell.length_a   1.000
_cell.length_b   1.000
_cell.length_c   1.000
_cell.angle_alpha   90.00
_cell.angle_beta   90.00
_cell.angle_gamma   90.00
#
_symmetry.space_group_name_H-M   'P 1'
#
loop_
_entity.id
_entity.type
_entity.pdbx_description
1 polymer ?
#
loop_
_entity_poly.entity_id
_entity_poly.type
_entity_poly.pdbx_seq_one_letter_code
_entity_poly.pdbx_strand_id
1 'polypeptide(L)'
;MPTIRKLMSNSSLIFMNLNESQNGNTSDEDLHWNNPINTFIQMFSHRSSMSLEQWSDTTHVNQLIDGAANSPVSYEHLIHFVQSSKLLNNLLLMFTEIIVEDLTKYQLKKNRRTKVYDVVHEHLYISTMALINANLTMKNGADDVLYSCITAWINYISMARNMSPHGRMNLSEMFGNLIELMCESREETDNFVSGERVLGILANVFSNDPTLMDYELREKIEAIFVGVSRSGKADTSKHQWMLQYMNHLVTHDMNDELKELAVCMVDFLQINTLDLSNKLFTNISSTEINQETSQQYVKVLLQMSNFPLTPILEEFFSARMVDFWLDLADAYTNLVPTTISEQGSDLAIGIFQQVLGIYLPKISLMNKQKLMEHDSDEAPVHEFDDFRTAVTDFIESLWSILGNDKLTNVLIANIGSSSGSDVDIFGIEAMSLLLNTLLTDMTLSESPWICDILESSENIIKNIVLLLETGYADAGNNSVEKAIKLDFVRTSSSLIGSLAGYLKQSPARLSTCVDVLFKGLENCTINSNDGNGDYHDKLEALTIKAISILCDTCRSELSSYLLQLFNVLNTILIPGSNVSSFTREKLVRSLGFLIESKVESRPEEQGTYVSQAIDIFNNFIQQVISMPNEQTQEQRNYIHCLLTCISELGSALLPSDESDNSLVLQKLPELRDFWQRDPLQVRAKILNLLLQVLNNPVYSRDSGFVEVSCLIVGKGLKLADDEPFFLKYSMAEILNFVLDQIPKADLPSSLPFYSYLLENLVNQYKDRLTQQEFDYIFDNVFLKYYEGVITNDPDLQQTIINFVNTILDSKPSFAIYSSYWESFVLIEFAKLLSTREKFTIVAITKFWTKVMNNKKYTEADLATTRHQINSIGQQLIYQTMFGLYHTQRSDLNSYTDLLRAFVAKFPMQTKNWLTIVLPQICSNNSAHERFINKLQITRGNRAAANVILEWWLECNQLPTL
;
A
#
# COMPACT_ATOMS: atom_id res chain seq x y z
N MET A 1 -31.79 10.15 29.37
CA MET A 1 -30.75 9.21 28.96
C MET A 1 -29.34 9.56 29.49
N PRO A 2 -28.70 10.73 29.28
CA PRO A 2 -27.29 10.95 29.70
C PRO A 2 -27.05 10.79 31.23
N THR A 3 -27.96 11.25 32.07
CA THR A 3 -27.85 11.13 33.51
C THR A 3 -27.92 9.69 34.02
N ILE A 4 -28.77 8.87 33.38
CA ILE A 4 -28.93 7.46 33.71
C ILE A 4 -27.68 6.68 33.30
N ARG A 5 -27.15 6.92 32.11
CA ARG A 5 -25.91 6.28 31.63
C ARG A 5 -24.73 6.63 32.55
N LYS A 6 -24.65 7.84 33.04
CA LYS A 6 -23.64 8.26 33.99
C LYS A 6 -23.76 7.56 35.38
N LEU A 7 -24.99 7.31 35.81
CA LEU A 7 -25.24 6.51 37.05
C LEU A 7 -24.80 5.05 36.85
N MET A 8 -25.12 4.45 35.73
CA MET A 8 -24.71 3.08 35.39
C MET A 8 -23.19 2.97 35.25
N SER A 9 -22.54 3.96 34.66
CA SER A 9 -21.07 4.03 34.61
C SER A 9 -20.43 4.13 35.98
N ASN A 10 -21.00 4.89 36.91
CA ASN A 10 -20.53 4.91 38.31
C ASN A 10 -20.71 3.55 38.99
N SER A 11 -21.82 2.87 38.73
CA SER A 11 -22.08 1.51 39.25
C SER A 11 -21.13 0.47 38.68
N SER A 12 -20.76 0.59 37.40
CA SER A 12 -19.71 -0.22 36.78
C SER A 12 -18.35 -0.04 37.47
N LEU A 13 -17.96 1.21 37.78
CA LEU A 13 -16.72 1.49 38.48
C LEU A 13 -16.73 0.91 39.92
N ILE A 14 -17.90 0.94 40.61
CA ILE A 14 -18.06 0.31 41.92
C ILE A 14 -17.91 -1.22 41.80
N PHE A 15 -18.54 -1.83 40.82
CA PHE A 15 -18.39 -3.27 40.53
C PHE A 15 -16.94 -3.67 40.29
N MET A 16 -16.22 -2.91 39.46
CA MET A 16 -14.81 -3.17 39.20
C MET A 16 -13.94 -3.00 40.45
N ASN A 17 -14.16 -1.94 41.21
CA ASN A 17 -13.37 -1.67 42.43
C ASN A 17 -13.62 -2.70 43.54
N LEU A 18 -14.85 -3.14 43.75
CA LEU A 18 -15.18 -4.17 44.73
C LEU A 18 -14.57 -5.53 44.39
N ASN A 19 -14.48 -5.87 43.12
CA ASN A 19 -13.87 -7.12 42.68
C ASN A 19 -12.34 -7.01 42.45
N GLU A 20 -11.76 -5.79 42.55
CA GLU A 20 -10.34 -5.50 42.44
C GLU A 20 -9.59 -5.52 43.77
N SER A 21 -10.25 -5.26 44.89
CA SER A 21 -9.59 -5.09 46.19
C SER A 21 -9.12 -6.42 46.76
N GLN A 22 -7.80 -6.68 46.65
CA GLN A 22 -7.08 -7.62 47.52
C GLN A 22 -5.67 -7.12 47.76
N ASN A 23 -5.49 -6.42 48.87
CA ASN A 23 -4.22 -6.45 49.62
C ASN A 23 -4.38 -7.50 50.74
N GLY A 24 -3.61 -8.60 50.58
CA GLY A 24 -3.66 -9.69 51.56
C GLY A 24 -3.07 -9.34 52.88
N ASN A 25 -3.87 -8.78 53.75
CA ASN A 25 -3.70 -8.69 55.21
C ASN A 25 -4.94 -8.02 55.80
N THR A 26 -6.06 -8.72 55.90
CA THR A 26 -7.03 -8.54 56.99
C THR A 26 -8.12 -9.61 56.89
N SER A 27 -8.46 -10.18 58.02
CA SER A 27 -9.50 -11.15 58.31
C SER A 27 -10.90 -10.52 58.37
N ASP A 28 -11.26 -9.74 57.37
CA ASP A 28 -12.62 -9.26 57.21
C ASP A 28 -13.16 -9.80 55.88
N GLU A 29 -14.37 -10.33 55.91
CA GLU A 29 -15.14 -10.85 54.79
C GLU A 29 -15.14 -9.81 53.66
N ASP A 30 -14.25 -10.00 52.68
CA ASP A 30 -14.15 -9.11 51.52
C ASP A 30 -15.47 -9.20 50.76
N LEU A 31 -16.22 -8.09 50.69
CA LEU A 31 -17.46 -7.97 49.97
C LEU A 31 -17.15 -8.08 48.49
N HIS A 32 -17.39 -9.25 47.90
CA HIS A 32 -17.35 -9.48 46.45
C HIS A 32 -18.74 -9.31 45.87
N TRP A 33 -18.88 -8.41 44.87
CA TRP A 33 -20.13 -8.25 44.17
C TRP A 33 -20.20 -9.19 42.97
N ASN A 34 -20.37 -10.47 43.23
CA ASN A 34 -20.27 -11.50 42.21
C ASN A 34 -21.41 -11.52 41.20
N ASN A 35 -22.64 -11.19 41.62
CA ASN A 35 -23.81 -11.26 40.76
C ASN A 35 -24.70 -9.98 40.90
N PRO A 36 -24.28 -8.89 40.20
CA PRO A 36 -24.99 -7.63 40.28
C PRO A 36 -26.44 -7.69 39.73
N ILE A 37 -26.69 -8.54 38.71
CA ILE A 37 -28.02 -8.69 38.11
C ILE A 37 -29.00 -9.24 39.15
N ASN A 38 -28.65 -10.34 39.84
CA ASN A 38 -29.48 -10.88 40.89
C ASN A 38 -29.70 -9.92 42.04
N THR A 39 -28.64 -9.18 42.40
CA THR A 39 -28.76 -8.15 43.45
C THR A 39 -29.80 -7.10 43.05
N PHE A 40 -29.72 -6.54 41.88
CA PHE A 40 -30.69 -5.54 41.40
C PHE A 40 -32.10 -6.09 41.33
N ILE A 41 -32.29 -7.30 40.78
CA ILE A 41 -33.62 -7.93 40.66
C ILE A 41 -34.24 -8.12 42.06
N GLN A 42 -33.50 -8.63 43.05
CA GLN A 42 -33.97 -8.78 44.42
C GLN A 42 -34.31 -7.43 45.06
N MET A 43 -33.40 -6.45 44.93
CA MET A 43 -33.65 -5.08 45.42
C MET A 43 -34.93 -4.49 44.85
N PHE A 44 -35.17 -4.65 43.55
CA PHE A 44 -36.36 -4.13 42.87
C PHE A 44 -37.61 -4.92 43.25
N SER A 45 -37.50 -6.21 43.50
CA SER A 45 -38.62 -7.04 43.97
C SER A 45 -39.04 -6.69 45.41
N HIS A 46 -38.12 -6.29 46.28
CA HIS A 46 -38.40 -5.91 47.66
C HIS A 46 -38.74 -4.42 47.84
N ARG A 47 -38.70 -3.58 46.77
CA ARG A 47 -38.95 -2.16 46.84
C ARG A 47 -40.27 -1.76 47.46
N SER A 48 -41.33 -2.58 47.33
CA SER A 48 -42.65 -2.30 47.91
C SER A 48 -42.79 -2.68 49.37
N SER A 49 -41.85 -3.41 49.94
CA SER A 49 -41.87 -3.91 51.33
C SER A 49 -40.89 -3.25 52.28
N MET A 50 -39.94 -2.42 51.76
CA MET A 50 -38.89 -1.78 52.59
C MET A 50 -39.14 -0.29 52.73
N SER A 51 -38.93 0.22 53.98
CA SER A 51 -38.95 1.65 54.29
C SER A 51 -37.66 2.37 53.82
N LEU A 52 -37.69 3.70 53.63
CA LEU A 52 -36.51 4.53 53.33
C LEU A 52 -35.40 4.39 54.36
N GLU A 53 -35.71 4.14 55.64
CA GLU A 53 -34.75 3.92 56.70
C GLU A 53 -34.02 2.57 56.54
N GLN A 54 -34.71 1.54 56.12
CA GLN A 54 -34.10 0.24 55.81
C GLN A 54 -33.18 0.27 54.59
N TRP A 55 -33.46 1.13 53.60
CA TRP A 55 -32.57 1.38 52.46
C TRP A 55 -31.33 2.19 52.84
N SER A 56 -31.38 2.98 53.86
CA SER A 56 -30.21 3.71 54.36
C SER A 56 -29.34 2.89 55.31
N ASP A 57 -29.78 1.72 55.78
CA ASP A 57 -29.02 0.84 56.64
C ASP A 57 -28.11 -0.08 55.84
N THR A 58 -26.82 0.17 55.88
CA THR A 58 -25.77 -0.60 55.16
C THR A 58 -25.80 -2.09 55.52
N THR A 59 -26.20 -2.45 56.75
CA THR A 59 -26.26 -3.86 57.19
C THR A 59 -27.38 -4.61 56.50
N HIS A 60 -28.54 -3.99 56.29
CA HIS A 60 -29.65 -4.57 55.54
C HIS A 60 -29.35 -4.71 54.04
N VAL A 61 -28.69 -3.70 53.48
CA VAL A 61 -28.28 -3.73 52.06
C VAL A 61 -27.21 -4.83 51.83
N ASN A 62 -26.26 -4.98 52.76
CA ASN A 62 -25.26 -6.03 52.70
C ASN A 62 -25.88 -7.44 52.78
N GLN A 63 -26.86 -7.63 53.68
CA GLN A 63 -27.60 -8.91 53.79
C GLN A 63 -28.37 -9.25 52.51
N LEU A 64 -28.93 -8.25 51.78
CA LEU A 64 -29.56 -8.46 50.49
C LEU A 64 -28.54 -8.83 49.39
N ILE A 65 -27.37 -8.23 49.41
CA ILE A 65 -26.27 -8.54 48.50
C ILE A 65 -25.78 -9.96 48.75
N ASP A 66 -25.56 -10.37 50.00
CA ASP A 66 -25.11 -11.71 50.34
C ASP A 66 -26.19 -12.77 50.05
N GLY A 67 -27.46 -12.45 50.28
CA GLY A 67 -28.59 -13.29 49.92
C GLY A 67 -28.72 -13.50 48.42
N ALA A 68 -28.45 -12.46 47.63
CA ALA A 68 -28.50 -12.53 46.18
C ALA A 68 -27.33 -13.35 45.60
N ALA A 69 -26.17 -13.34 46.20
CA ALA A 69 -25.03 -14.14 45.79
C ALA A 69 -25.27 -15.65 45.88
N ASN A 70 -26.08 -16.04 46.87
CA ASN A 70 -26.35 -17.45 47.21
C ASN A 70 -27.63 -18.05 46.65
N SER A 71 -28.48 -17.27 45.99
CA SER A 71 -29.75 -17.71 45.46
C SER A 71 -29.91 -17.23 44.03
N PRO A 72 -29.52 -18.03 43.00
CA PRO A 72 -29.70 -17.68 41.64
C PRO A 72 -31.18 -17.47 41.29
N VAL A 73 -31.50 -16.39 40.57
CA VAL A 73 -32.87 -16.12 40.10
C VAL A 73 -33.23 -17.16 39.07
N SER A 74 -34.42 -17.80 39.25
CA SER A 74 -34.89 -18.78 38.24
C SER A 74 -35.23 -18.09 36.91
N TYR A 75 -35.17 -18.84 35.85
CA TYR A 75 -35.52 -18.32 34.51
C TYR A 75 -36.96 -17.79 34.44
N GLU A 76 -37.89 -18.43 35.15
CA GLU A 76 -39.29 -17.95 35.28
C GLU A 76 -39.40 -16.59 35.96
N HIS A 77 -38.58 -16.33 36.98
CA HIS A 77 -38.54 -15.01 37.62
C HIS A 77 -37.90 -13.95 36.70
N LEU A 78 -36.95 -14.30 35.89
CA LEU A 78 -36.38 -13.40 34.89
C LEU A 78 -37.42 -13.00 33.85
N ILE A 79 -38.19 -13.97 33.32
CA ILE A 79 -39.28 -13.69 32.37
C ILE A 79 -40.32 -12.75 33.00
N HIS A 80 -40.74 -13.06 34.22
CA HIS A 80 -41.71 -12.20 34.92
C HIS A 80 -41.15 -10.77 35.19
N PHE A 81 -39.86 -10.65 35.50
CA PHE A 81 -39.18 -9.37 35.67
C PHE A 81 -39.15 -8.56 34.39
N VAL A 82 -38.72 -9.19 33.28
CA VAL A 82 -38.71 -8.58 31.94
C VAL A 82 -40.07 -8.07 31.53
N GLN A 83 -41.15 -8.81 31.84
CA GLN A 83 -42.54 -8.40 31.55
C GLN A 83 -43.04 -7.27 32.48
N SER A 84 -42.61 -7.26 33.75
CA SER A 84 -43.16 -6.36 34.78
C SER A 84 -42.62 -4.92 34.69
N SER A 85 -41.41 -4.69 34.19
CA SER A 85 -40.80 -3.36 34.18
C SER A 85 -39.75 -3.18 33.04
N LYS A 86 -40.23 -2.64 31.95
CA LYS A 86 -39.36 -2.29 30.78
C LYS A 86 -38.21 -1.37 31.17
N LEU A 87 -38.47 -0.38 32.03
CA LEU A 87 -37.41 0.58 32.43
C LEU A 87 -36.28 -0.11 33.19
N LEU A 88 -36.64 -0.95 34.17
CA LEU A 88 -35.65 -1.64 35.02
C LEU A 88 -34.87 -2.69 34.18
N ASN A 89 -35.52 -3.36 33.27
CA ASN A 89 -34.88 -4.27 32.34
C ASN A 89 -33.82 -3.54 31.50
N ASN A 90 -34.18 -2.39 30.91
CA ASN A 90 -33.24 -1.59 30.10
C ASN A 90 -32.07 -1.05 30.95
N LEU A 91 -32.29 -0.73 32.20
CA LEU A 91 -31.23 -0.33 33.12
C LEU A 91 -30.23 -1.46 33.36
N LEU A 92 -30.71 -2.69 33.56
CA LEU A 92 -29.83 -3.84 33.73
C LEU A 92 -29.04 -4.18 32.48
N LEU A 93 -29.68 -4.16 31.30
CA LEU A 93 -28.98 -4.36 30.03
C LEU A 93 -27.90 -3.29 29.81
N MET A 94 -28.22 -2.01 30.02
CA MET A 94 -27.27 -0.91 29.93
C MET A 94 -26.11 -1.04 30.94
N PHE A 95 -26.40 -1.52 32.15
CA PHE A 95 -25.36 -1.71 33.18
C PHE A 95 -24.35 -2.78 32.75
N THR A 96 -24.82 -3.93 32.25
CA THR A 96 -23.94 -5.01 31.80
C THR A 96 -23.19 -4.64 30.52
N GLU A 97 -23.80 -3.86 29.62
CA GLU A 97 -23.16 -3.25 28.44
C GLU A 97 -21.94 -2.41 28.87
N ILE A 98 -22.18 -1.46 29.79
CA ILE A 98 -21.12 -0.53 30.26
C ILE A 98 -19.98 -1.28 30.94
N ILE A 99 -20.25 -2.32 31.74
CA ILE A 99 -19.18 -3.12 32.37
C ILE A 99 -18.24 -3.71 31.32
N VAL A 100 -18.76 -4.35 30.29
CA VAL A 100 -17.91 -4.99 29.28
C VAL A 100 -17.23 -3.96 28.37
N GLU A 101 -17.87 -2.83 28.07
CA GLU A 101 -17.22 -1.71 27.39
C GLU A 101 -16.07 -1.11 28.21
N ASP A 102 -16.26 -0.92 29.52
CA ASP A 102 -15.22 -0.41 30.38
C ASP A 102 -14.06 -1.40 30.50
N LEU A 103 -14.32 -2.69 30.59
CA LEU A 103 -13.28 -3.73 30.60
C LEU A 103 -12.48 -3.77 29.31
N THR A 104 -13.06 -3.44 28.18
CA THR A 104 -12.35 -3.33 26.90
C THR A 104 -11.46 -2.09 26.83
N LYS A 105 -11.89 -0.98 27.40
CA LYS A 105 -11.21 0.33 27.35
C LYS A 105 -10.11 0.49 28.41
N TYR A 106 -10.30 -0.05 29.62
CA TYR A 106 -9.35 0.11 30.71
C TYR A 106 -8.18 -0.89 30.61
N GLN A 107 -6.96 -0.36 30.58
CA GLN A 107 -5.74 -1.16 30.74
C GLN A 107 -5.52 -1.54 32.21
N LEU A 108 -6.25 -2.53 32.71
CA LEU A 108 -6.05 -3.06 34.05
C LEU A 108 -4.66 -3.71 34.19
N LYS A 109 -3.98 -3.54 35.33
CA LYS A 109 -2.70 -4.21 35.60
C LYS A 109 -2.88 -5.73 35.58
N LYS A 110 -1.90 -6.47 35.04
CA LYS A 110 -1.98 -7.91 34.74
C LYS A 110 -2.56 -8.79 35.88
N ASN A 111 -2.20 -8.53 37.14
CA ASN A 111 -2.69 -9.31 38.28
C ASN A 111 -4.12 -8.92 38.74
N ARG A 112 -4.61 -7.75 38.34
CA ARG A 112 -5.96 -7.26 38.66
C ARG A 112 -6.95 -7.70 37.57
N ARG A 113 -6.46 -7.79 36.36
CA ARG A 113 -7.19 -8.25 35.18
C ARG A 113 -7.80 -9.64 35.38
N THR A 114 -7.00 -10.59 35.87
CA THR A 114 -7.44 -11.98 36.03
C THR A 114 -8.66 -12.10 36.95
N LYS A 115 -8.68 -11.44 38.09
CA LYS A 115 -9.77 -11.58 39.07
C LYS A 115 -11.10 -10.99 38.61
N VAL A 116 -11.09 -9.79 38.04
CA VAL A 116 -12.31 -9.17 37.50
C VAL A 116 -12.84 -9.99 36.37
N TYR A 117 -11.96 -10.51 35.50
CA TYR A 117 -12.36 -11.40 34.40
C TYR A 117 -12.96 -12.70 34.92
N ASP A 118 -12.41 -13.31 35.98
CA ASP A 118 -12.95 -14.55 36.55
C ASP A 118 -14.39 -14.32 37.10
N VAL A 119 -14.64 -13.22 37.77
CA VAL A 119 -16.00 -12.88 38.24
C VAL A 119 -16.96 -12.62 37.07
N VAL A 120 -16.51 -11.90 36.07
CA VAL A 120 -17.32 -11.64 34.85
C VAL A 120 -17.64 -12.96 34.13
N HIS A 121 -16.68 -13.86 34.00
CA HIS A 121 -16.85 -15.12 33.27
C HIS A 121 -17.65 -16.15 34.04
N GLU A 122 -17.47 -16.25 35.36
CA GLU A 122 -18.12 -17.28 36.18
C GLU A 122 -19.55 -16.91 36.57
N HIS A 123 -19.84 -15.60 36.74
CA HIS A 123 -21.11 -15.16 37.33
C HIS A 123 -21.89 -14.18 36.39
N LEU A 124 -21.27 -13.07 36.01
CA LEU A 124 -21.97 -12.02 35.29
C LEU A 124 -22.40 -12.47 33.90
N TYR A 125 -21.53 -13.21 33.19
CA TYR A 125 -21.83 -13.75 31.88
C TYR A 125 -23.09 -14.64 31.87
N ILE A 126 -23.17 -15.61 32.78
CA ILE A 126 -24.30 -16.54 32.88
C ILE A 126 -25.62 -15.78 33.11
N SER A 127 -25.58 -14.82 34.05
CA SER A 127 -26.78 -14.04 34.40
C SER A 127 -27.19 -13.09 33.27
N THR A 128 -26.21 -12.52 32.57
CA THR A 128 -26.50 -11.64 31.42
C THR A 128 -27.06 -12.41 30.24
N MET A 129 -26.48 -13.57 29.92
CA MET A 129 -27.00 -14.40 28.83
C MET A 129 -28.43 -14.90 29.13
N ALA A 130 -28.72 -15.26 30.37
CA ALA A 130 -30.10 -15.59 30.78
C ALA A 130 -31.05 -14.39 30.62
N LEU A 131 -30.62 -13.17 30.99
CA LEU A 131 -31.42 -11.96 30.81
C LEU A 131 -31.64 -11.64 29.31
N ILE A 132 -30.60 -11.71 28.50
CA ILE A 132 -30.69 -11.51 27.04
C ILE A 132 -31.66 -12.55 26.42
N ASN A 133 -31.49 -13.84 26.73
CA ASN A 133 -32.35 -14.91 26.21
C ASN A 133 -33.82 -14.72 26.65
N ALA A 134 -34.06 -14.29 27.88
CA ALA A 134 -35.42 -13.99 28.34
C ALA A 134 -36.05 -12.82 27.54
N ASN A 135 -35.28 -11.77 27.21
CA ASN A 135 -35.75 -10.68 26.36
C ASN A 135 -36.03 -11.12 24.92
N LEU A 136 -35.16 -11.94 24.34
CA LEU A 136 -35.33 -12.47 22.97
C LEU A 136 -36.57 -13.36 22.90
N THR A 137 -36.78 -14.26 23.89
CA THR A 137 -37.95 -15.15 23.96
C THR A 137 -39.25 -14.37 24.11
N MET A 138 -39.24 -13.25 24.85
CA MET A 138 -40.37 -12.37 25.01
C MET A 138 -40.64 -11.45 23.80
N LYS A 139 -39.84 -11.55 22.74
CA LYS A 139 -39.94 -10.75 21.52
C LYS A 139 -39.88 -9.23 21.77
N ASN A 140 -39.08 -8.83 22.73
CA ASN A 140 -38.80 -7.41 23.00
C ASN A 140 -37.87 -6.78 21.93
N GLY A 141 -38.03 -7.21 20.69
CA GLY A 141 -37.11 -6.87 19.58
C GLY A 141 -37.10 -5.41 19.10
N ALA A 142 -37.97 -4.56 19.67
CA ALA A 142 -37.98 -3.13 19.33
C ALA A 142 -37.06 -2.25 20.22
N ASP A 143 -36.24 -2.85 21.07
CA ASP A 143 -35.44 -2.10 22.08
C ASP A 143 -33.96 -2.00 21.71
N ASP A 144 -33.51 -0.81 21.30
CA ASP A 144 -32.12 -0.52 20.93
C ASP A 144 -31.12 -0.92 22.00
N VAL A 145 -31.52 -0.84 23.28
CA VAL A 145 -30.65 -1.19 24.41
C VAL A 145 -30.30 -2.68 24.43
N LEU A 146 -31.22 -3.54 24.02
CA LEU A 146 -30.97 -4.98 23.93
C LEU A 146 -29.89 -5.30 22.89
N TYR A 147 -30.02 -4.74 21.68
CA TYR A 147 -29.06 -4.98 20.60
C TYR A 147 -27.69 -4.38 20.89
N SER A 148 -27.65 -3.18 21.49
CA SER A 148 -26.40 -2.57 21.96
C SER A 148 -25.68 -3.44 22.99
N CYS A 149 -26.42 -3.96 23.97
CA CYS A 149 -25.91 -4.86 24.98
C CYS A 149 -25.36 -6.17 24.37
N ILE A 150 -26.09 -6.78 23.41
CA ILE A 150 -25.65 -7.99 22.70
C ILE A 150 -24.35 -7.73 21.95
N THR A 151 -24.28 -6.64 21.21
CA THR A 151 -23.06 -6.25 20.45
C THR A 151 -21.86 -6.02 21.36
N ALA A 152 -22.05 -5.33 22.47
CA ALA A 152 -20.98 -5.10 23.45
C ALA A 152 -20.44 -6.41 24.05
N TRP A 153 -21.33 -7.36 24.38
CA TRP A 153 -20.94 -8.67 24.88
C TRP A 153 -20.26 -9.55 23.83
N ILE A 154 -20.70 -9.53 22.58
CA ILE A 154 -20.04 -10.24 21.47
C ILE A 154 -18.60 -9.72 21.30
N ASN A 155 -18.42 -8.40 21.24
CA ASN A 155 -17.10 -7.77 21.11
C ASN A 155 -16.19 -8.09 22.29
N TYR A 156 -16.73 -8.06 23.52
CA TYR A 156 -15.98 -8.43 24.71
C TYR A 156 -15.55 -9.91 24.68
N ILE A 157 -16.45 -10.83 24.33
CA ILE A 157 -16.15 -12.26 24.28
C ILE A 157 -15.11 -12.59 23.22
N SER A 158 -15.20 -12.00 22.05
CA SER A 158 -14.20 -12.13 21.00
C SER A 158 -12.80 -11.73 21.49
N MET A 159 -12.72 -10.59 22.19
CA MET A 159 -11.45 -10.11 22.75
C MET A 159 -10.96 -10.97 23.93
N ALA A 160 -11.87 -11.37 24.85
CA ALA A 160 -11.53 -12.05 26.10
C ALA A 160 -11.20 -13.56 25.90
N ARG A 161 -11.55 -14.14 24.77
CA ARG A 161 -11.39 -15.58 24.47
C ARG A 161 -9.97 -16.10 24.66
N ASN A 162 -8.97 -15.25 24.42
CA ASN A 162 -7.56 -15.61 24.58
C ASN A 162 -7.01 -15.34 25.99
N MET A 163 -7.83 -14.80 26.90
CA MET A 163 -7.38 -14.31 28.21
C MET A 163 -7.79 -15.19 29.39
N SER A 164 -8.76 -16.11 29.20
CA SER A 164 -9.23 -17.01 30.27
C SER A 164 -8.95 -18.47 29.97
N PRO A 165 -8.43 -19.24 30.95
CA PRO A 165 -8.28 -20.70 30.84
C PRO A 165 -9.61 -21.45 31.01
N HIS A 166 -10.67 -20.77 31.48
CA HIS A 166 -11.98 -21.36 31.73
C HIS A 166 -12.85 -21.32 30.48
N GLY A 167 -13.02 -22.44 29.85
CA GLY A 167 -13.98 -22.84 28.82
C GLY A 167 -14.54 -21.78 27.85
N ARG A 168 -14.81 -22.20 26.63
CA ARG A 168 -15.46 -21.34 25.63
C ARG A 168 -16.83 -20.93 26.14
N MET A 169 -17.07 -19.61 26.25
CA MET A 169 -18.40 -19.07 26.49
C MET A 169 -19.29 -19.46 25.31
N ASN A 170 -20.39 -20.14 25.60
CA ASN A 170 -21.28 -20.66 24.56
C ASN A 170 -22.39 -19.63 24.29
N LEU A 171 -22.43 -19.11 23.06
CA LEU A 171 -23.44 -18.17 22.59
C LEU A 171 -24.51 -18.80 21.71
N SER A 172 -24.50 -20.13 21.54
CA SER A 172 -25.36 -20.84 20.58
C SER A 172 -26.87 -20.62 20.84
N GLU A 173 -27.29 -20.61 22.11
CA GLU A 173 -28.69 -20.34 22.45
C GLU A 173 -29.12 -18.90 22.10
N MET A 174 -28.27 -17.93 22.41
CA MET A 174 -28.49 -16.52 22.08
C MET A 174 -28.61 -16.31 20.57
N PHE A 175 -27.66 -16.83 19.79
CA PHE A 175 -27.72 -16.76 18.34
C PHE A 175 -28.93 -17.50 17.75
N GLY A 176 -29.28 -18.66 18.31
CA GLY A 176 -30.48 -19.38 17.91
C GLY A 176 -31.73 -18.53 18.08
N ASN A 177 -31.91 -17.89 19.26
CA ASN A 177 -33.04 -17.01 19.55
C ASN A 177 -33.04 -15.74 18.67
N LEU A 178 -31.86 -15.19 18.36
CA LEU A 178 -31.73 -14.04 17.42
C LEU A 178 -32.19 -14.42 16.01
N ILE A 179 -31.81 -15.59 15.51
CA ILE A 179 -32.21 -16.09 14.18
C ILE A 179 -33.75 -16.33 14.13
N GLU A 180 -34.34 -16.89 15.18
CA GLU A 180 -35.80 -17.06 15.24
C GLU A 180 -36.49 -15.68 15.24
N LEU A 181 -36.03 -14.72 16.06
CA LEU A 181 -36.58 -13.38 16.10
C LEU A 181 -36.47 -12.68 14.75
N MET A 182 -35.33 -12.82 14.05
CA MET A 182 -35.11 -12.29 12.70
C MET A 182 -36.18 -12.79 11.73
N CYS A 183 -36.37 -14.09 11.64
CA CYS A 183 -37.29 -14.70 10.67
C CYS A 183 -38.76 -14.54 11.01
N GLU A 184 -39.11 -14.09 12.22
CA GLU A 184 -40.47 -13.77 12.63
C GLU A 184 -40.84 -12.33 12.33
N SER A 185 -39.87 -11.44 12.08
CA SER A 185 -40.12 -10.04 11.74
C SER A 185 -40.78 -9.94 10.36
N ARG A 186 -41.77 -9.06 10.18
CA ARG A 186 -42.53 -8.89 8.94
C ARG A 186 -42.94 -7.43 8.74
N GLU A 187 -43.14 -7.03 7.51
CA GLU A 187 -43.55 -5.70 7.12
C GLU A 187 -44.86 -5.26 7.84
N GLU A 188 -45.79 -6.18 8.04
CA GLU A 188 -47.09 -5.88 8.69
C GLU A 188 -46.95 -5.59 10.20
N THR A 189 -45.90 -6.10 10.85
CA THR A 189 -45.70 -6.03 12.30
C THR A 189 -44.69 -4.98 12.74
N ASP A 190 -43.58 -4.88 12.08
CA ASP A 190 -42.44 -4.03 12.49
C ASP A 190 -41.57 -3.51 11.32
N ASN A 191 -42.06 -3.61 10.09
CA ASN A 191 -41.34 -3.22 8.87
C ASN A 191 -39.94 -3.82 8.79
N PHE A 192 -39.77 -5.08 9.20
CA PHE A 192 -38.50 -5.81 9.26
C PHE A 192 -37.41 -5.23 10.20
N VAL A 193 -37.74 -4.23 11.04
CA VAL A 193 -36.75 -3.55 11.91
C VAL A 193 -35.98 -4.52 12.82
N SER A 194 -36.61 -5.51 13.39
CA SER A 194 -35.93 -6.52 14.21
C SER A 194 -35.01 -7.41 13.39
N GLY A 195 -35.40 -7.76 12.17
CA GLY A 195 -34.60 -8.54 11.25
C GLY A 195 -33.33 -7.81 10.82
N GLU A 196 -33.47 -6.57 10.45
CA GLU A 196 -32.38 -5.66 10.07
C GLU A 196 -31.31 -5.52 11.18
N ARG A 197 -31.75 -5.30 12.41
CA ARG A 197 -30.83 -5.20 13.56
C ARG A 197 -30.09 -6.50 13.84
N VAL A 198 -30.75 -7.65 13.70
CA VAL A 198 -30.12 -8.95 13.85
C VAL A 198 -29.11 -9.18 12.72
N LEU A 199 -29.44 -8.82 11.49
CA LEU A 199 -28.50 -8.89 10.37
C LEU A 199 -27.26 -8.03 10.61
N GLY A 200 -27.40 -6.82 11.18
CA GLY A 200 -26.26 -5.99 11.57
C GLY A 200 -25.37 -6.64 12.64
N ILE A 201 -25.94 -7.35 13.63
CA ILE A 201 -25.16 -8.13 14.60
C ILE A 201 -24.46 -9.30 13.92
N LEU A 202 -25.14 -10.03 13.03
CA LEU A 202 -24.54 -11.16 12.29
C LEU A 202 -23.39 -10.68 11.40
N ALA A 203 -23.55 -9.57 10.69
CA ALA A 203 -22.50 -8.97 9.88
C ALA A 203 -21.24 -8.65 10.71
N ASN A 204 -21.44 -8.05 11.89
CA ASN A 204 -20.32 -7.79 12.81
C ASN A 204 -19.59 -9.08 13.23
N VAL A 205 -20.33 -10.16 13.50
CA VAL A 205 -19.71 -11.45 13.87
C VAL A 205 -18.97 -12.06 12.69
N PHE A 206 -19.52 -12.01 11.49
CA PHE A 206 -18.89 -12.62 10.31
C PHE A 206 -17.60 -11.89 9.95
N SER A 207 -17.58 -10.57 10.02
CA SER A 207 -16.40 -9.77 9.69
C SER A 207 -15.31 -9.84 10.77
N ASN A 208 -15.66 -9.91 12.08
CA ASN A 208 -14.69 -9.81 13.16
C ASN A 208 -14.25 -11.15 13.77
N ASP A 209 -15.19 -12.03 14.12
CA ASP A 209 -14.89 -13.34 14.71
C ASP A 209 -15.97 -14.38 14.41
N PRO A 210 -15.98 -14.94 13.19
CA PRO A 210 -16.97 -15.95 12.81
C PRO A 210 -16.88 -17.24 13.63
N THR A 211 -15.81 -17.45 14.39
CA THR A 211 -15.61 -18.66 15.21
C THR A 211 -16.47 -18.66 16.48
N LEU A 212 -17.16 -17.56 16.79
CA LEU A 212 -18.14 -17.47 17.88
C LEU A 212 -19.39 -18.31 17.61
N MET A 213 -19.68 -18.60 16.35
CA MET A 213 -20.79 -19.47 15.95
C MET A 213 -20.32 -20.91 15.72
N ASP A 214 -21.09 -21.84 16.25
CA ASP A 214 -20.85 -23.25 16.01
C ASP A 214 -21.29 -23.69 14.58
N TYR A 215 -20.90 -24.89 14.20
CA TYR A 215 -21.18 -25.42 12.87
C TYR A 215 -22.69 -25.54 12.58
N GLU A 216 -23.50 -25.94 13.58
CA GLU A 216 -24.94 -26.12 13.41
C GLU A 216 -25.67 -24.81 13.13
N LEU A 217 -25.26 -23.73 13.83
CA LEU A 217 -25.81 -22.39 13.59
C LEU A 217 -25.43 -21.85 12.22
N ARG A 218 -24.19 -22.09 11.80
CA ARG A 218 -23.77 -21.70 10.44
C ARG A 218 -24.58 -22.41 9.37
N GLU A 219 -24.84 -23.70 9.51
CA GLU A 219 -25.72 -24.42 8.58
C GLU A 219 -27.14 -23.85 8.54
N LYS A 220 -27.70 -23.46 9.68
CA LYS A 220 -29.02 -22.81 9.73
C LYS A 220 -29.01 -21.45 8.97
N ILE A 221 -28.00 -20.63 9.19
CA ILE A 221 -27.86 -19.35 8.50
C ILE A 221 -27.68 -19.56 7.00
N GLU A 222 -26.86 -20.54 6.61
CA GLU A 222 -26.65 -20.87 5.20
C GLU A 222 -27.97 -21.29 4.51
N ALA A 223 -28.78 -22.13 5.20
CA ALA A 223 -30.08 -22.50 4.69
C ALA A 223 -31.06 -21.30 4.57
N ILE A 224 -30.91 -20.28 5.40
CA ILE A 224 -31.69 -19.03 5.30
C ILE A 224 -31.23 -18.20 4.11
N PHE A 225 -29.92 -17.98 3.96
CA PHE A 225 -29.35 -17.11 2.92
C PHE A 225 -29.45 -17.74 1.53
N VAL A 226 -29.05 -18.98 1.40
CA VAL A 226 -28.92 -19.68 0.10
C VAL A 226 -30.14 -20.64 -0.19
N GLY A 227 -30.96 -20.90 0.80
CA GLY A 227 -32.10 -21.83 0.69
C GLY A 227 -31.73 -23.30 0.97
N VAL A 228 -30.46 -23.64 0.89
CA VAL A 228 -29.92 -24.97 1.20
C VAL A 228 -28.54 -24.85 1.79
N SER A 229 -28.22 -25.61 2.83
CA SER A 229 -26.86 -25.62 3.40
C SER A 229 -25.92 -26.54 2.61
N ARG A 230 -24.60 -26.38 2.84
CA ARG A 230 -23.56 -27.27 2.30
C ARG A 230 -23.77 -28.75 2.68
N SER A 231 -24.49 -29.05 3.76
CA SER A 231 -24.82 -30.42 4.16
C SER A 231 -26.15 -30.93 3.57
N GLY A 232 -26.84 -30.11 2.77
CA GLY A 232 -28.13 -30.48 2.17
C GLY A 232 -29.34 -30.22 3.05
N LYS A 233 -29.20 -29.53 4.19
CA LYS A 233 -30.35 -29.13 5.00
C LYS A 233 -31.01 -27.90 4.35
N ALA A 234 -32.34 -27.93 4.24
CA ALA A 234 -33.11 -26.81 3.73
C ALA A 234 -34.09 -26.29 4.79
N ASP A 235 -34.31 -24.99 4.84
CA ASP A 235 -35.35 -24.33 5.63
C ASP A 235 -36.12 -23.37 4.73
N THR A 236 -37.12 -23.94 4.06
CA THR A 236 -37.89 -23.20 3.04
C THR A 236 -38.64 -22.01 3.61
N SER A 237 -39.11 -22.10 4.86
CA SER A 237 -39.90 -21.03 5.49
C SER A 237 -39.02 -19.81 5.83
N LYS A 238 -37.85 -20.06 6.39
CA LYS A 238 -36.90 -19.00 6.76
C LYS A 238 -36.22 -18.40 5.53
N HIS A 239 -35.91 -19.22 4.51
CA HIS A 239 -35.41 -18.68 3.23
C HIS A 239 -36.45 -17.81 2.55
N GLN A 240 -37.74 -18.17 2.62
CA GLN A 240 -38.80 -17.33 2.08
C GLN A 240 -38.87 -15.96 2.77
N TRP A 241 -38.63 -15.92 4.08
CA TRP A 241 -38.51 -14.66 4.81
C TRP A 241 -37.38 -13.79 4.21
N MET A 242 -36.22 -14.36 3.97
CA MET A 242 -35.07 -13.62 3.37
C MET A 242 -35.43 -13.04 2.00
N LEU A 243 -36.07 -13.86 1.15
CA LEU A 243 -36.49 -13.37 -0.17
C LEU A 243 -37.54 -12.24 -0.08
N GLN A 244 -38.46 -12.29 0.91
CA GLN A 244 -39.45 -11.23 1.17
C GLN A 244 -38.75 -9.95 1.63
N TYR A 245 -37.74 -10.05 2.51
CA TYR A 245 -36.98 -8.94 2.99
C TYR A 245 -36.19 -8.28 1.84
N MET A 246 -35.45 -9.07 1.04
CA MET A 246 -34.77 -8.54 -0.15
C MET A 246 -35.71 -7.83 -1.12
N ASN A 247 -36.88 -8.42 -1.37
CA ASN A 247 -37.88 -7.78 -2.23
C ASN A 247 -38.44 -6.51 -1.62
N HIS A 248 -38.61 -6.44 -0.31
CA HIS A 248 -39.00 -5.21 0.40
C HIS A 248 -37.98 -4.11 0.19
N LEU A 249 -36.67 -4.40 0.40
CA LEU A 249 -35.58 -3.43 0.20
C LEU A 249 -35.54 -2.88 -1.23
N VAL A 250 -35.66 -3.77 -2.22
CA VAL A 250 -35.65 -3.38 -3.65
C VAL A 250 -36.89 -2.55 -4.02
N THR A 251 -38.06 -2.91 -3.51
CA THR A 251 -39.30 -2.21 -3.89
C THR A 251 -39.47 -0.83 -3.23
N HIS A 252 -38.74 -0.57 -2.14
CA HIS A 252 -38.78 0.70 -1.42
C HIS A 252 -37.49 1.53 -1.63
N ASP A 253 -36.61 1.14 -2.59
CA ASP A 253 -35.36 1.82 -2.92
C ASP A 253 -34.44 2.03 -1.69
N MET A 254 -34.41 1.04 -0.77
CA MET A 254 -33.58 1.04 0.45
C MET A 254 -32.17 0.53 0.11
N ASN A 255 -31.41 1.36 -0.61
CA ASN A 255 -30.11 0.95 -1.17
C ASN A 255 -29.02 0.73 -0.10
N ASP A 256 -29.01 1.51 0.97
CA ASP A 256 -28.04 1.38 2.06
C ASP A 256 -28.23 0.05 2.82
N GLU A 257 -29.47 -0.31 3.14
CA GLU A 257 -29.81 -1.55 3.81
C GLU A 257 -29.58 -2.76 2.88
N LEU A 258 -29.81 -2.61 1.58
CA LEU A 258 -29.49 -3.65 0.59
C LEU A 258 -27.96 -3.86 0.48
N LYS A 259 -27.18 -2.80 0.59
CA LYS A 259 -25.70 -2.86 0.64
C LYS A 259 -25.23 -3.60 1.90
N GLU A 260 -25.78 -3.26 3.07
CA GLU A 260 -25.45 -3.93 4.34
C GLU A 260 -25.82 -5.42 4.30
N LEU A 261 -26.97 -5.76 3.71
CA LEU A 261 -27.36 -7.16 3.52
C LEU A 261 -26.40 -7.89 2.60
N ALA A 262 -26.00 -7.30 1.48
CA ALA A 262 -25.05 -7.89 0.55
C ALA A 262 -23.71 -8.18 1.25
N VAL A 263 -23.18 -7.21 2.00
CA VAL A 263 -21.96 -7.38 2.80
C VAL A 263 -22.13 -8.53 3.80
N CYS A 264 -23.22 -8.55 4.56
CA CYS A 264 -23.46 -9.60 5.56
C CYS A 264 -23.49 -11.01 4.93
N MET A 265 -24.20 -11.16 3.81
CA MET A 265 -24.33 -12.45 3.14
C MET A 265 -23.00 -12.90 2.51
N VAL A 266 -22.26 -12.02 1.90
CA VAL A 266 -20.97 -12.36 1.26
C VAL A 266 -19.89 -12.64 2.30
N ASP A 267 -19.75 -11.84 3.34
CA ASP A 267 -18.83 -12.10 4.45
C ASP A 267 -19.11 -13.50 5.07
N PHE A 268 -20.38 -13.87 5.21
CA PHE A 268 -20.75 -15.22 5.65
C PHE A 268 -20.30 -16.29 4.66
N LEU A 269 -20.52 -16.11 3.37
CA LEU A 269 -20.15 -17.09 2.32
C LEU A 269 -18.63 -17.28 2.24
N GLN A 270 -17.85 -16.25 2.50
CA GLN A 270 -16.38 -16.31 2.55
C GLN A 270 -15.85 -17.14 3.75
N ILE A 271 -16.68 -17.34 4.78
CA ILE A 271 -16.28 -18.22 5.88
C ILE A 271 -16.13 -19.66 5.37
N ASN A 272 -14.92 -20.21 5.41
CA ASN A 272 -14.60 -21.58 4.97
C ASN A 272 -14.84 -21.87 3.47
N THR A 273 -14.42 -21.00 2.57
CA THR A 273 -14.42 -21.24 1.11
C THR A 273 -13.66 -22.52 0.74
N LEU A 274 -12.61 -22.89 1.49
CA LEU A 274 -11.89 -24.13 1.30
C LEU A 274 -12.76 -25.38 1.54
N ASP A 275 -13.63 -25.38 2.55
CA ASP A 275 -14.59 -26.47 2.80
C ASP A 275 -15.60 -26.58 1.66
N LEU A 276 -16.09 -25.46 1.16
CA LEU A 276 -16.98 -25.42 0.00
C LEU A 276 -16.29 -25.97 -1.25
N SER A 277 -15.05 -25.52 -1.51
CA SER A 277 -14.23 -25.99 -2.63
C SER A 277 -14.00 -27.51 -2.57
N ASN A 278 -13.66 -28.03 -1.40
CA ASN A 278 -13.52 -29.47 -1.19
C ASN A 278 -14.82 -30.23 -1.50
N LYS A 279 -15.96 -29.73 -1.03
CA LYS A 279 -17.27 -30.38 -1.25
C LYS A 279 -17.72 -30.34 -2.70
N LEU A 280 -17.45 -29.27 -3.42
CA LEU A 280 -17.85 -29.13 -4.81
C LEU A 280 -16.95 -29.91 -5.78
N PHE A 281 -15.63 -29.94 -5.55
CA PHE A 281 -14.67 -30.30 -6.59
C PHE A 281 -13.88 -31.59 -6.30
N THR A 282 -13.95 -32.19 -5.08
CA THR A 282 -13.18 -33.40 -4.76
C THR A 282 -14.01 -34.62 -4.65
N ASN A 283 -13.38 -35.79 -4.76
CA ASN A 283 -14.03 -37.12 -4.61
C ASN A 283 -14.44 -37.48 -3.17
N ILE A 284 -14.00 -36.71 -2.19
CA ILE A 284 -14.18 -37.01 -0.75
C ILE A 284 -15.64 -36.85 -0.33
N SER A 285 -16.43 -36.11 -1.07
CA SER A 285 -17.80 -35.73 -0.71
C SER A 285 -18.91 -36.54 -1.33
N SER A 286 -18.60 -37.65 -2.03
CA SER A 286 -19.57 -38.42 -2.82
C SER A 286 -20.66 -39.13 -2.00
N THR A 287 -20.66 -39.07 -0.67
CA THR A 287 -21.63 -39.73 0.20
C THR A 287 -22.60 -38.77 0.89
N GLU A 288 -22.37 -37.47 0.94
CA GLU A 288 -23.19 -36.55 1.77
C GLU A 288 -23.95 -35.47 0.99
N ILE A 289 -23.51 -35.07 -0.21
CA ILE A 289 -24.21 -34.06 -1.00
C ILE A 289 -24.77 -34.68 -2.28
N ASN A 290 -26.07 -34.66 -2.44
CA ASN A 290 -26.71 -34.98 -3.72
C ASN A 290 -26.24 -33.95 -4.79
N GLN A 291 -25.93 -34.42 -5.98
CA GLN A 291 -25.56 -33.58 -7.13
C GLN A 291 -26.60 -32.47 -7.39
N GLU A 292 -27.86 -32.76 -7.11
CA GLU A 292 -28.97 -31.78 -7.20
C GLU A 292 -28.83 -30.63 -6.20
N THR A 293 -28.41 -30.91 -4.96
CA THR A 293 -28.20 -29.90 -3.92
C THR A 293 -27.03 -28.95 -4.28
N SER A 294 -25.92 -29.52 -4.76
CA SER A 294 -24.76 -28.72 -5.21
C SER A 294 -25.11 -27.81 -6.38
N GLN A 295 -25.89 -28.31 -7.35
CA GLN A 295 -26.36 -27.50 -8.49
C GLN A 295 -27.30 -26.39 -8.03
N GLN A 296 -28.22 -26.67 -7.09
CA GLN A 296 -29.09 -25.63 -6.53
C GLN A 296 -28.32 -24.55 -5.78
N TYR A 297 -27.34 -24.95 -4.98
CA TYR A 297 -26.46 -24.04 -4.25
C TYR A 297 -25.71 -23.09 -5.21
N VAL A 298 -25.00 -23.66 -6.18
CA VAL A 298 -24.26 -22.88 -7.19
C VAL A 298 -25.19 -21.96 -7.99
N LYS A 299 -26.40 -22.42 -8.33
CA LYS A 299 -27.39 -21.60 -9.04
C LYS A 299 -27.76 -20.34 -8.26
N VAL A 300 -27.95 -20.42 -6.93
CA VAL A 300 -28.25 -19.25 -6.10
C VAL A 300 -27.07 -18.29 -6.05
N LEU A 301 -25.83 -18.78 -5.90
CA LEU A 301 -24.64 -17.94 -5.95
C LEU A 301 -24.50 -17.18 -7.28
N LEU A 302 -24.76 -17.85 -8.39
CA LEU A 302 -24.74 -17.22 -9.73
C LEU A 302 -25.86 -16.18 -9.86
N GLN A 303 -27.05 -16.43 -9.27
CA GLN A 303 -28.15 -15.45 -9.24
C GLN A 303 -27.80 -14.23 -8.40
N MET A 304 -27.13 -14.37 -7.27
CA MET A 304 -26.62 -13.24 -6.47
C MET A 304 -25.62 -12.41 -7.27
N SER A 305 -24.70 -13.06 -7.98
CA SER A 305 -23.74 -12.35 -8.85
C SER A 305 -24.40 -11.64 -10.02
N ASN A 306 -25.49 -12.21 -10.55
CA ASN A 306 -26.29 -11.66 -11.64
C ASN A 306 -27.54 -10.95 -11.15
N PHE A 307 -27.45 -10.24 -10.03
CA PHE A 307 -28.60 -9.48 -9.51
C PHE A 307 -29.10 -8.47 -10.55
N PRO A 308 -30.41 -8.31 -10.77
CA PRO A 308 -30.94 -7.68 -12.00
C PRO A 308 -30.74 -6.17 -12.10
N LEU A 309 -30.33 -5.49 -11.05
CA LEU A 309 -30.21 -4.03 -11.00
C LEU A 309 -28.79 -3.54 -11.39
N THR A 310 -28.60 -2.23 -11.45
CA THR A 310 -27.33 -1.60 -11.76
C THR A 310 -26.36 -1.73 -10.57
N PRO A 311 -25.15 -2.29 -10.75
CA PRO A 311 -24.17 -2.44 -9.67
C PRO A 311 -23.85 -1.11 -9.00
N ILE A 312 -23.74 -1.11 -7.68
CA ILE A 312 -23.33 0.03 -6.82
C ILE A 312 -24.38 1.13 -6.74
N LEU A 313 -25.17 1.37 -7.79
CA LEU A 313 -26.25 2.32 -7.78
C LEU A 313 -27.51 1.77 -7.08
N GLU A 314 -27.99 0.62 -7.54
CA GLU A 314 -29.25 0.03 -7.12
C GLU A 314 -29.07 -1.31 -6.39
N GLU A 315 -27.93 -1.98 -6.57
CA GLU A 315 -27.59 -3.26 -5.92
C GLU A 315 -26.10 -3.36 -5.63
N PHE A 316 -25.74 -4.18 -4.66
CA PHE A 316 -24.35 -4.38 -4.22
C PHE A 316 -23.92 -5.84 -4.23
N PHE A 317 -24.82 -6.78 -4.54
CA PHE A 317 -24.53 -8.19 -4.56
C PHE A 317 -23.49 -8.55 -5.61
N SER A 318 -23.66 -8.07 -6.84
CA SER A 318 -22.70 -8.39 -7.91
C SER A 318 -21.30 -7.88 -7.59
N ALA A 319 -21.19 -6.66 -7.05
CA ALA A 319 -19.88 -6.08 -6.70
C ALA A 319 -19.20 -6.87 -5.56
N ARG A 320 -19.93 -7.22 -4.50
CA ARG A 320 -19.38 -7.97 -3.36
C ARG A 320 -19.09 -9.43 -3.67
N MET A 321 -19.89 -10.07 -4.51
CA MET A 321 -19.67 -11.49 -4.87
C MET A 321 -18.37 -11.74 -5.63
N VAL A 322 -17.70 -10.71 -6.17
CA VAL A 322 -16.38 -10.86 -6.80
C VAL A 322 -15.38 -11.40 -5.79
N ASP A 323 -15.34 -10.83 -4.58
CA ASP A 323 -14.42 -11.24 -3.51
C ASP A 323 -14.65 -12.72 -3.13
N PHE A 324 -15.90 -13.14 -3.07
CA PHE A 324 -16.24 -14.54 -2.82
C PHE A 324 -15.74 -15.48 -3.93
N TRP A 325 -15.91 -15.09 -5.19
CA TRP A 325 -15.45 -15.89 -6.33
C TRP A 325 -13.93 -15.93 -6.42
N LEU A 326 -13.25 -14.86 -6.07
CA LEU A 326 -11.80 -14.81 -5.96
C LEU A 326 -11.31 -15.81 -4.88
N ASP A 327 -11.89 -15.75 -3.67
CA ASP A 327 -11.57 -16.68 -2.59
C ASP A 327 -11.88 -18.14 -2.96
N LEU A 328 -12.95 -18.40 -3.72
CA LEU A 328 -13.28 -19.75 -4.16
C LEU A 328 -12.31 -20.25 -5.25
N ALA A 329 -11.87 -19.39 -6.16
CA ALA A 329 -10.87 -19.71 -7.17
C ALA A 329 -9.52 -20.02 -6.50
N ASP A 330 -9.11 -19.22 -5.54
CA ASP A 330 -7.91 -19.46 -4.75
C ASP A 330 -8.02 -20.75 -3.93
N ALA A 331 -9.18 -21.01 -3.31
CA ALA A 331 -9.41 -22.24 -2.58
C ALA A 331 -9.34 -23.46 -3.50
N TYR A 332 -9.83 -23.37 -4.74
CA TYR A 332 -9.74 -24.45 -5.74
C TYR A 332 -8.28 -24.70 -6.16
N THR A 333 -7.51 -23.65 -6.45
CA THR A 333 -6.10 -23.78 -6.87
C THR A 333 -5.21 -24.35 -5.76
N ASN A 334 -5.59 -24.15 -4.49
CA ASN A 334 -4.91 -24.70 -3.32
C ASN A 334 -5.29 -26.17 -3.01
N LEU A 335 -6.26 -26.76 -3.71
CA LEU A 335 -6.57 -28.17 -3.55
C LEU A 335 -5.42 -29.05 -4.04
N VAL A 336 -5.25 -30.20 -3.41
CA VAL A 336 -4.26 -31.17 -3.88
C VAL A 336 -4.74 -31.76 -5.23
N PRO A 337 -3.98 -31.61 -6.33
CA PRO A 337 -4.45 -31.99 -7.67
C PRO A 337 -4.97 -33.44 -7.79
N THR A 338 -4.41 -34.38 -7.01
CA THR A 338 -4.82 -35.77 -6.99
C THR A 338 -6.17 -36.05 -6.33
N THR A 339 -6.72 -35.05 -5.59
CA THR A 339 -8.02 -35.19 -4.92
C THR A 339 -9.17 -34.61 -5.76
N ILE A 340 -8.86 -33.80 -6.77
CA ILE A 340 -9.86 -33.23 -7.68
C ILE A 340 -10.38 -34.34 -8.61
N SER A 341 -11.71 -34.49 -8.68
CA SER A 341 -12.33 -35.42 -9.62
C SER A 341 -12.39 -34.81 -11.04
N GLU A 342 -12.44 -35.66 -12.05
CA GLU A 342 -12.64 -35.22 -13.43
C GLU A 342 -13.95 -34.41 -13.56
N GLN A 343 -15.03 -34.89 -12.96
CA GLN A 343 -16.30 -34.19 -12.87
C GLN A 343 -16.21 -32.88 -12.08
N GLY A 344 -15.41 -32.82 -11.02
CA GLY A 344 -15.15 -31.64 -10.23
C GLY A 344 -14.38 -30.56 -11.00
N SER A 345 -13.42 -30.97 -11.83
CA SER A 345 -12.70 -30.07 -12.73
C SER A 345 -13.62 -29.49 -13.81
N ASP A 346 -14.44 -30.32 -14.46
CA ASP A 346 -15.41 -29.84 -15.45
C ASP A 346 -16.45 -28.90 -14.83
N LEU A 347 -16.89 -29.19 -13.59
CA LEU A 347 -17.80 -28.33 -12.86
C LEU A 347 -17.14 -26.97 -12.53
N ALA A 348 -15.91 -26.95 -12.08
CA ALA A 348 -15.17 -25.73 -11.79
C ALA A 348 -15.05 -24.87 -13.04
N ILE A 349 -14.59 -25.45 -14.14
CA ILE A 349 -14.48 -24.77 -15.43
C ILE A 349 -15.84 -24.17 -15.83
N GLY A 350 -16.92 -24.95 -15.74
CA GLY A 350 -18.26 -24.50 -16.11
C GLY A 350 -18.79 -23.37 -15.22
N ILE A 351 -18.53 -23.41 -13.91
CA ILE A 351 -18.90 -22.36 -12.98
C ILE A 351 -18.14 -21.06 -13.31
N PHE A 352 -16.83 -21.10 -13.36
CA PHE A 352 -16.02 -19.89 -13.54
C PHE A 352 -16.21 -19.25 -14.91
N GLN A 353 -16.51 -20.04 -15.96
CA GLN A 353 -16.92 -19.49 -17.26
C GLN A 353 -18.27 -18.75 -17.19
N GLN A 354 -19.25 -19.29 -16.45
CA GLN A 354 -20.52 -18.61 -16.24
C GLN A 354 -20.35 -17.32 -15.44
N VAL A 355 -19.55 -17.35 -14.37
CA VAL A 355 -19.25 -16.17 -13.55
C VAL A 355 -18.62 -15.06 -14.41
N LEU A 356 -17.62 -15.39 -15.22
CA LEU A 356 -17.00 -14.44 -16.14
C LEU A 356 -18.03 -13.86 -17.12
N GLY A 357 -18.92 -14.69 -17.67
CA GLY A 357 -20.01 -14.23 -18.54
C GLY A 357 -20.99 -13.27 -17.85
N ILE A 358 -21.22 -13.43 -16.53
CA ILE A 358 -22.05 -12.55 -15.73
C ILE A 358 -21.35 -11.20 -15.53
N TYR A 359 -20.06 -11.18 -15.25
CA TYR A 359 -19.35 -9.94 -14.92
C TYR A 359 -19.08 -9.05 -16.14
N LEU A 360 -18.94 -9.59 -17.32
CA LEU A 360 -18.71 -8.78 -18.54
C LEU A 360 -19.70 -7.62 -18.71
N PRO A 361 -21.02 -7.83 -18.68
CA PRO A 361 -21.99 -6.72 -18.77
C PRO A 361 -22.03 -5.86 -17.48
N LYS A 362 -21.67 -6.42 -16.32
CA LYS A 362 -21.70 -5.70 -15.04
C LYS A 362 -20.58 -4.65 -14.94
N ILE A 363 -19.38 -4.93 -15.47
CA ILE A 363 -18.25 -3.98 -15.50
C ILE A 363 -18.34 -2.98 -16.67
N SER A 364 -19.37 -3.03 -17.50
CA SER A 364 -19.55 -2.14 -18.64
C SER A 364 -19.58 -0.67 -18.21
N LEU A 365 -18.87 0.20 -18.92
CA LEU A 365 -18.90 1.65 -18.70
C LEU A 365 -20.30 2.28 -18.88
N MET A 366 -21.26 1.56 -19.50
CA MET A 366 -22.67 1.97 -19.49
C MET A 366 -23.22 2.08 -18.08
N ASN A 367 -22.80 1.18 -17.15
CA ASN A 367 -23.20 1.25 -15.75
C ASN A 367 -22.54 2.44 -15.03
N LYS A 368 -21.27 2.73 -15.32
CA LYS A 368 -20.57 3.94 -14.84
C LYS A 368 -21.25 5.22 -15.32
N GLN A 369 -21.67 5.24 -16.57
CA GLN A 369 -22.42 6.38 -17.12
C GLN A 369 -23.72 6.62 -16.35
N LYS A 370 -24.52 5.58 -16.08
CA LYS A 370 -25.75 5.69 -15.28
C LYS A 370 -25.47 6.21 -13.87
N LEU A 371 -24.41 5.73 -13.22
CA LEU A 371 -23.98 6.23 -11.90
C LEU A 371 -23.73 7.73 -11.93
N MET A 372 -22.93 8.20 -12.87
CA MET A 372 -22.57 9.62 -13.00
C MET A 372 -23.77 10.52 -13.40
N GLU A 373 -24.75 9.96 -14.09
CA GLU A 373 -25.98 10.69 -14.45
C GLU A 373 -26.95 10.80 -13.27
N HIS A 374 -26.92 9.84 -12.34
CA HIS A 374 -27.85 9.78 -11.19
C HIS A 374 -27.31 10.54 -9.97
N ASP A 375 -26.02 10.48 -9.70
CA ASP A 375 -25.41 11.07 -8.52
C ASP A 375 -24.25 12.00 -8.89
N SER A 376 -24.18 13.13 -8.19
CA SER A 376 -23.08 14.10 -8.33
C SER A 376 -21.87 13.77 -7.44
N ASP A 377 -21.99 12.79 -6.54
CA ASP A 377 -20.91 12.38 -5.65
C ASP A 377 -19.89 11.49 -6.37
N GLU A 378 -18.62 11.72 -6.10
CA GLU A 378 -17.51 10.95 -6.69
C GLU A 378 -17.35 9.56 -6.05
N ALA A 379 -17.86 9.35 -4.84
CA ALA A 379 -17.65 8.10 -4.09
C ALA A 379 -18.22 6.85 -4.80
N PRO A 380 -19.46 6.82 -5.33
CA PRO A 380 -19.99 5.67 -6.07
C PRO A 380 -19.20 5.36 -7.36
N VAL A 381 -18.65 6.38 -8.00
CA VAL A 381 -17.84 6.24 -9.22
C VAL A 381 -16.51 5.56 -8.90
N HIS A 382 -15.87 5.94 -7.79
CA HIS A 382 -14.65 5.28 -7.32
C HIS A 382 -14.92 3.83 -6.90
N GLU A 383 -16.02 3.57 -6.21
CA GLU A 383 -16.43 2.21 -5.83
C GLU A 383 -16.68 1.32 -7.06
N PHE A 384 -17.18 1.91 -8.17
CA PHE A 384 -17.34 1.20 -9.44
C PHE A 384 -15.99 0.90 -10.13
N ASP A 385 -15.03 1.84 -10.06
CA ASP A 385 -13.69 1.63 -10.59
C ASP A 385 -12.95 0.54 -9.77
N ASP A 386 -13.15 0.51 -8.44
CA ASP A 386 -12.65 -0.55 -7.56
C ASP A 386 -13.28 -1.91 -7.90
N PHE A 387 -14.59 -1.94 -8.16
CA PHE A 387 -15.28 -3.14 -8.61
C PHE A 387 -14.72 -3.66 -9.95
N ARG A 388 -14.47 -2.78 -10.91
CA ARG A 388 -13.83 -3.16 -12.19
C ARG A 388 -12.43 -3.76 -11.94
N THR A 389 -11.65 -3.17 -11.03
CA THR A 389 -10.33 -3.68 -10.65
C THR A 389 -10.44 -5.06 -10.01
N ALA A 390 -11.38 -5.27 -9.08
CA ALA A 390 -11.60 -6.58 -8.48
C ALA A 390 -11.96 -7.67 -9.51
N VAL A 391 -12.71 -7.33 -10.58
CA VAL A 391 -12.98 -8.27 -11.69
C VAL A 391 -11.73 -8.54 -12.52
N THR A 392 -10.83 -7.57 -12.68
CA THR A 392 -9.53 -7.81 -13.34
C THR A 392 -8.65 -8.75 -12.51
N ASP A 393 -8.58 -8.58 -11.19
CA ASP A 393 -7.86 -9.49 -10.30
C ASP A 393 -8.47 -10.90 -10.33
N PHE A 394 -9.80 -11.00 -10.42
CA PHE A 394 -10.49 -12.28 -10.56
C PHE A 394 -10.15 -13.01 -11.86
N ILE A 395 -10.08 -12.32 -13.02
CA ILE A 395 -9.73 -12.98 -14.28
C ILE A 395 -8.27 -13.49 -14.25
N GLU A 396 -7.36 -12.82 -13.57
CA GLU A 396 -5.99 -13.31 -13.36
C GLU A 396 -5.98 -14.61 -12.55
N SER A 397 -6.80 -14.72 -11.49
CA SER A 397 -6.91 -15.95 -10.72
C SER A 397 -7.48 -17.12 -11.54
N LEU A 398 -8.31 -16.86 -12.54
CA LEU A 398 -8.88 -17.86 -13.44
C LEU A 398 -7.90 -18.44 -14.44
N TRP A 399 -6.75 -17.81 -14.62
CA TRP A 399 -5.71 -18.22 -15.54
C TRP A 399 -5.27 -19.68 -15.33
N SER A 400 -5.03 -20.06 -14.08
CA SER A 400 -4.63 -21.43 -13.73
C SER A 400 -5.77 -22.47 -13.88
N ILE A 401 -7.02 -22.02 -13.86
CA ILE A 401 -8.23 -22.89 -13.84
C ILE A 401 -8.75 -23.11 -15.26
N LEU A 402 -8.96 -22.05 -16.02
CA LEU A 402 -9.57 -22.09 -17.35
C LEU A 402 -8.57 -22.31 -18.48
N GLY A 403 -7.28 -22.07 -18.20
CA GLY A 403 -6.23 -22.09 -19.20
C GLY A 403 -6.12 -20.73 -19.92
N ASN A 404 -4.90 -20.25 -19.97
CA ASN A 404 -4.56 -18.94 -20.50
C ASN A 404 -4.94 -18.76 -21.96
N ASP A 405 -4.58 -19.76 -22.75
CA ASP A 405 -4.87 -19.82 -24.19
C ASP A 405 -6.38 -19.75 -24.50
N LYS A 406 -7.21 -20.42 -23.70
CA LYS A 406 -8.66 -20.42 -23.88
C LYS A 406 -9.28 -19.07 -23.53
N LEU A 407 -8.89 -18.50 -22.39
CA LEU A 407 -9.39 -17.18 -21.95
C LEU A 407 -9.04 -16.10 -22.96
N THR A 408 -7.78 -16.01 -23.34
CA THR A 408 -7.28 -15.02 -24.29
C THR A 408 -7.96 -15.19 -25.65
N ASN A 409 -8.11 -16.44 -26.13
CA ASN A 409 -8.77 -16.72 -27.41
C ASN A 409 -10.24 -16.29 -27.40
N VAL A 410 -10.98 -16.56 -26.33
CA VAL A 410 -12.39 -16.15 -26.21
C VAL A 410 -12.53 -14.62 -26.25
N LEU A 411 -11.68 -13.89 -25.52
CA LEU A 411 -11.71 -12.43 -25.52
C LEU A 411 -11.35 -11.86 -26.90
N ILE A 412 -10.28 -12.34 -27.53
CA ILE A 412 -9.85 -11.91 -28.85
C ILE A 412 -10.94 -12.19 -29.90
N ALA A 413 -11.53 -13.40 -29.86
CA ALA A 413 -12.59 -13.78 -30.79
C ALA A 413 -13.84 -12.91 -30.64
N ASN A 414 -14.23 -12.60 -29.40
CA ASN A 414 -15.40 -11.76 -29.13
C ASN A 414 -15.15 -10.31 -29.54
N ILE A 415 -13.99 -9.71 -29.24
CA ILE A 415 -13.64 -8.38 -29.73
C ILE A 415 -13.63 -8.36 -31.26
N GLY A 416 -13.07 -9.40 -31.92
CA GLY A 416 -12.96 -9.47 -33.38
C GLY A 416 -14.26 -9.82 -34.12
N SER A 417 -15.25 -10.48 -33.48
CA SER A 417 -16.53 -10.85 -34.08
C SER A 417 -17.51 -9.69 -34.22
N SER A 418 -17.31 -8.61 -33.47
CA SER A 418 -18.14 -7.42 -33.58
C SER A 418 -17.94 -6.75 -34.92
N SER A 419 -18.90 -6.90 -35.84
CA SER A 419 -18.85 -6.31 -37.19
C SER A 419 -20.25 -5.83 -37.60
N GLY A 420 -20.33 -4.62 -38.18
CA GLY A 420 -21.57 -4.06 -38.71
C GLY A 420 -21.95 -2.71 -38.18
N SER A 421 -23.21 -2.31 -38.38
CA SER A 421 -23.73 -0.99 -37.94
C SER A 421 -24.07 -0.89 -36.43
N ASP A 422 -24.14 -2.01 -35.71
CA ASP A 422 -24.47 -2.09 -34.30
C ASP A 422 -23.31 -2.70 -33.48
N VAL A 423 -22.16 -2.03 -33.51
CA VAL A 423 -21.00 -2.46 -32.71
C VAL A 423 -21.22 -2.02 -31.26
N ASP A 424 -21.25 -2.99 -30.33
CA ASP A 424 -21.30 -2.70 -28.90
C ASP A 424 -19.95 -2.20 -28.37
N ILE A 425 -19.73 -0.88 -28.41
CA ILE A 425 -18.49 -0.22 -28.00
C ILE A 425 -18.19 -0.45 -26.50
N PHE A 426 -19.23 -0.45 -25.66
CA PHE A 426 -19.09 -0.68 -24.22
C PHE A 426 -18.67 -2.12 -23.92
N GLY A 427 -19.23 -3.08 -24.65
CA GLY A 427 -18.80 -4.48 -24.55
C GLY A 427 -17.38 -4.71 -25.05
N ILE A 428 -16.97 -4.05 -26.15
CA ILE A 428 -15.59 -4.09 -26.64
C ILE A 428 -14.63 -3.51 -25.60
N GLU A 429 -15.01 -2.40 -24.96
CA GLU A 429 -14.16 -1.80 -23.92
C GLU A 429 -13.97 -2.75 -22.73
N ALA A 430 -15.06 -3.33 -22.19
CA ALA A 430 -14.97 -4.26 -21.07
C ALA A 430 -14.11 -5.49 -21.39
N MET A 431 -14.27 -6.07 -22.57
CA MET A 431 -13.44 -7.19 -23.04
C MET A 431 -11.97 -6.77 -23.26
N SER A 432 -11.74 -5.56 -23.76
CA SER A 432 -10.40 -5.00 -23.96
C SER A 432 -9.67 -4.74 -22.64
N LEU A 433 -10.39 -4.30 -21.61
CA LEU A 433 -9.86 -4.16 -20.26
C LEU A 433 -9.36 -5.51 -19.73
N LEU A 434 -10.19 -6.55 -19.80
CA LEU A 434 -9.82 -7.89 -19.33
C LEU A 434 -8.68 -8.51 -20.17
N LEU A 435 -8.69 -8.29 -21.47
CA LEU A 435 -7.60 -8.75 -22.35
C LEU A 435 -6.29 -8.03 -22.03
N ASN A 436 -6.33 -6.73 -21.79
CA ASN A 436 -5.14 -5.97 -21.41
C ASN A 436 -4.52 -6.50 -20.12
N THR A 437 -5.34 -6.82 -19.11
CA THR A 437 -4.88 -7.42 -17.85
C THR A 437 -4.13 -8.72 -18.11
N LEU A 438 -4.70 -9.65 -18.88
CA LEU A 438 -4.05 -10.92 -19.21
C LEU A 438 -2.74 -10.75 -20.00
N LEU A 439 -2.65 -9.74 -20.88
CA LEU A 439 -1.46 -9.51 -21.71
C LEU A 439 -0.34 -8.78 -20.97
N THR A 440 -0.64 -8.04 -19.90
CA THR A 440 0.36 -7.27 -19.15
C THR A 440 1.39 -8.19 -18.48
N ASP A 441 0.97 -9.37 -18.01
CA ASP A 441 1.83 -10.34 -17.34
C ASP A 441 2.46 -11.36 -18.28
N MET A 442 2.10 -11.29 -19.57
CA MET A 442 2.64 -12.20 -20.59
C MET A 442 3.70 -11.54 -21.46
N THR A 443 4.87 -12.13 -21.53
CA THR A 443 5.82 -11.80 -22.60
C THR A 443 5.38 -12.46 -23.90
N LEU A 444 5.02 -11.65 -24.91
CA LEU A 444 4.59 -12.16 -26.21
C LEU A 444 5.68 -13.00 -26.92
N SER A 445 6.95 -12.78 -26.58
CA SER A 445 8.07 -13.62 -27.03
C SER A 445 8.02 -15.05 -26.50
N GLU A 446 7.47 -15.24 -25.30
CA GLU A 446 7.31 -16.56 -24.68
C GLU A 446 5.98 -17.25 -25.04
N SER A 447 5.06 -16.50 -25.68
CA SER A 447 3.72 -16.96 -26.03
C SER A 447 3.39 -16.71 -27.52
N PRO A 448 4.11 -17.34 -28.48
CA PRO A 448 3.91 -17.11 -29.93
C PRO A 448 2.51 -17.48 -30.43
N TRP A 449 1.80 -18.39 -29.74
CA TRP A 449 0.42 -18.78 -30.05
C TRP A 449 -0.57 -17.59 -29.99
N ILE A 450 -0.31 -16.55 -29.16
CA ILE A 450 -1.14 -15.34 -29.12
C ILE A 450 -1.08 -14.60 -30.45
N CYS A 451 0.11 -14.50 -31.02
CA CYS A 451 0.30 -13.86 -32.33
C CYS A 451 -0.50 -14.57 -33.41
N ASP A 452 -0.55 -15.91 -33.42
CA ASP A 452 -1.32 -16.69 -34.39
C ASP A 452 -2.84 -16.44 -34.24
N ILE A 453 -3.35 -16.33 -33.00
CA ILE A 453 -4.75 -16.01 -32.72
C ILE A 453 -5.08 -14.59 -33.17
N LEU A 454 -4.24 -13.61 -32.82
CA LEU A 454 -4.41 -12.22 -33.22
C LEU A 454 -4.39 -12.05 -34.73
N GLU A 455 -3.52 -12.80 -35.43
CA GLU A 455 -3.45 -12.77 -36.92
C GLU A 455 -4.70 -13.37 -37.55
N SER A 456 -5.29 -14.41 -36.95
CA SER A 456 -6.52 -15.03 -37.45
C SER A 456 -7.77 -14.12 -37.23
N SER A 457 -7.70 -13.14 -36.35
CA SER A 457 -8.79 -12.20 -36.04
C SER A 457 -8.63 -10.89 -36.84
N GLU A 458 -9.30 -10.80 -37.99
CA GLU A 458 -9.12 -9.66 -38.93
C GLU A 458 -9.56 -8.31 -38.32
N ASN A 459 -10.56 -8.29 -37.44
CA ASN A 459 -11.20 -7.05 -36.97
C ASN A 459 -10.72 -6.58 -35.56
N ILE A 460 -9.88 -7.32 -34.85
CA ILE A 460 -9.51 -6.96 -33.48
C ILE A 460 -8.87 -5.56 -33.40
N ILE A 461 -7.83 -5.31 -34.20
CA ILE A 461 -7.15 -4.01 -34.20
C ILE A 461 -8.09 -2.90 -34.65
N LYS A 462 -8.94 -3.19 -35.66
CA LYS A 462 -9.92 -2.24 -36.16
C LYS A 462 -10.93 -1.83 -35.07
N ASN A 463 -11.39 -2.77 -34.26
CA ASN A 463 -12.33 -2.50 -33.17
C ASN A 463 -11.68 -1.77 -31.98
N ILE A 464 -10.41 -2.09 -31.67
CA ILE A 464 -9.63 -1.34 -30.66
C ILE A 464 -9.38 0.10 -31.14
N VAL A 465 -9.05 0.29 -32.43
CA VAL A 465 -8.88 1.62 -33.01
C VAL A 465 -10.20 2.38 -33.03
N LEU A 466 -11.33 1.74 -33.33
CA LEU A 466 -12.66 2.37 -33.27
C LEU A 466 -13.00 2.85 -31.85
N LEU A 467 -12.65 2.07 -30.83
CA LEU A 467 -12.80 2.47 -29.43
C LEU A 467 -11.96 3.73 -29.14
N LEU A 468 -10.72 3.75 -29.60
CA LEU A 468 -9.81 4.88 -29.44
C LEU A 468 -10.33 6.15 -30.17
N GLU A 469 -10.77 6.01 -31.42
CA GLU A 469 -11.34 7.12 -32.20
C GLU A 469 -12.61 7.69 -31.53
N THR A 470 -13.46 6.80 -30.97
CA THR A 470 -14.66 7.21 -30.22
C THR A 470 -14.26 8.00 -28.96
N GLY A 471 -13.18 7.60 -28.27
CA GLY A 471 -12.65 8.32 -27.12
C GLY A 471 -12.11 9.72 -27.47
N TYR A 472 -11.52 9.90 -28.66
CA TYR A 472 -11.03 11.20 -29.13
C TYR A 472 -12.12 12.10 -29.75
N ALA A 473 -13.30 11.59 -29.99
CA ALA A 473 -14.38 12.40 -30.51
C ALA A 473 -14.75 13.53 -29.52
N ASP A 474 -15.20 14.66 -30.04
CA ASP A 474 -15.56 15.80 -29.18
C ASP A 474 -16.67 15.42 -28.20
N ALA A 475 -16.46 15.71 -26.93
CA ALA A 475 -17.42 15.49 -25.82
C ALA A 475 -18.19 16.76 -25.43
N GLY A 476 -17.94 17.88 -26.07
CA GLY A 476 -18.56 19.16 -25.70
C GLY A 476 -18.29 19.51 -24.22
N ASN A 477 -19.33 20.01 -23.55
CA ASN A 477 -19.25 20.39 -22.13
C ASN A 477 -19.81 19.32 -21.16
N ASN A 478 -20.15 18.13 -21.65
CA ASN A 478 -20.71 17.05 -20.82
C ASN A 478 -19.61 16.35 -20.02
N SER A 479 -19.61 16.51 -18.69
CA SER A 479 -18.62 15.92 -17.78
C SER A 479 -18.69 14.40 -17.76
N VAL A 480 -19.87 13.80 -17.84
CA VAL A 480 -20.09 12.36 -17.87
C VAL A 480 -19.49 11.77 -19.14
N GLU A 481 -19.81 12.36 -20.30
CA GLU A 481 -19.28 11.90 -21.58
C GLU A 481 -17.75 12.01 -21.65
N LYS A 482 -17.17 13.08 -21.07
CA LYS A 482 -15.71 13.23 -20.95
C LYS A 482 -15.07 12.12 -20.14
N ALA A 483 -15.65 11.76 -18.98
CA ALA A 483 -15.14 10.69 -18.15
C ALA A 483 -15.17 9.33 -18.87
N ILE A 484 -16.27 9.00 -19.53
CA ILE A 484 -16.41 7.74 -20.29
C ILE A 484 -15.44 7.70 -21.49
N LYS A 485 -15.30 8.79 -22.23
CA LYS A 485 -14.35 8.89 -23.34
C LYS A 485 -12.89 8.76 -22.87
N LEU A 486 -12.57 9.33 -21.70
CA LEU A 486 -11.25 9.16 -21.09
C LEU A 486 -10.96 7.68 -20.78
N ASP A 487 -11.97 6.94 -20.29
CA ASP A 487 -11.82 5.51 -20.03
C ASP A 487 -11.66 4.70 -21.32
N PHE A 488 -12.36 5.06 -22.41
CA PHE A 488 -12.15 4.45 -23.72
C PHE A 488 -10.71 4.62 -24.21
N VAL A 489 -10.16 5.84 -24.11
CA VAL A 489 -8.75 6.09 -24.47
C VAL A 489 -7.81 5.34 -23.56
N ARG A 490 -8.09 5.30 -22.25
CA ARG A 490 -7.24 4.59 -21.26
C ARG A 490 -7.13 3.11 -21.61
N THR A 491 -8.27 2.43 -21.78
CA THR A 491 -8.31 0.99 -22.07
C THR A 491 -7.69 0.66 -23.43
N SER A 492 -8.07 1.39 -24.48
CA SER A 492 -7.57 1.11 -25.84
C SER A 492 -6.07 1.44 -26.01
N SER A 493 -5.61 2.57 -25.46
CA SER A 493 -4.20 2.94 -25.53
C SER A 493 -3.30 2.00 -24.73
N SER A 494 -3.76 1.54 -23.57
CA SER A 494 -3.05 0.56 -22.76
C SER A 494 -2.96 -0.80 -23.49
N LEU A 495 -4.07 -1.27 -24.05
CA LEU A 495 -4.09 -2.52 -24.81
C LEU A 495 -3.20 -2.45 -26.06
N ILE A 496 -3.20 -1.33 -26.81
CA ILE A 496 -2.27 -1.12 -27.92
C ILE A 496 -0.81 -1.23 -27.46
N GLY A 497 -0.50 -0.67 -26.28
CA GLY A 497 0.82 -0.80 -25.66
C GLY A 497 1.17 -2.25 -25.35
N SER A 498 0.27 -3.03 -24.75
CA SER A 498 0.49 -4.45 -24.45
C SER A 498 0.60 -5.31 -25.71
N LEU A 499 -0.03 -4.89 -26.81
CA LEU A 499 0.08 -5.55 -28.11
C LEU A 499 1.32 -5.12 -28.94
N ALA A 500 2.19 -4.25 -28.44
CA ALA A 500 3.32 -3.70 -29.19
C ALA A 500 4.23 -4.79 -29.78
N GLY A 501 4.49 -5.87 -29.06
CA GLY A 501 5.28 -7.01 -29.57
C GLY A 501 4.65 -7.73 -30.76
N TYR A 502 3.33 -7.83 -30.80
CA TYR A 502 2.59 -8.34 -31.96
C TYR A 502 2.59 -7.32 -33.11
N LEU A 503 2.32 -6.05 -32.81
CA LEU A 503 2.29 -4.99 -33.82
C LEU A 503 3.63 -4.82 -34.52
N LYS A 504 4.74 -5.10 -33.85
CA LYS A 504 6.08 -5.16 -34.45
C LYS A 504 6.18 -6.13 -35.64
N GLN A 505 5.43 -7.23 -35.58
CA GLN A 505 5.40 -8.24 -36.64
C GLN A 505 4.40 -7.90 -37.76
N SER A 506 3.51 -6.91 -37.56
CA SER A 506 2.43 -6.54 -38.50
C SER A 506 2.47 -5.04 -38.86
N PRO A 507 3.37 -4.58 -39.73
CA PRO A 507 3.61 -3.15 -40.04
C PRO A 507 2.37 -2.36 -40.44
N ALA A 508 1.44 -2.97 -41.21
CA ALA A 508 0.21 -2.31 -41.65
C ALA A 508 -0.74 -1.99 -40.48
N ARG A 509 -0.85 -2.92 -39.51
CA ARG A 509 -1.64 -2.73 -38.27
C ARG A 509 -0.98 -1.72 -37.34
N LEU A 510 0.35 -1.77 -37.25
CA LEU A 510 1.15 -0.80 -36.50
C LEU A 510 0.93 0.62 -37.03
N SER A 511 1.03 0.82 -38.35
CA SER A 511 0.80 2.13 -38.97
C SER A 511 -0.60 2.69 -38.63
N THR A 512 -1.64 1.84 -38.69
CA THR A 512 -3.01 2.26 -38.36
C THR A 512 -3.14 2.74 -36.92
N CYS A 513 -2.54 2.01 -35.94
CA CYS A 513 -2.56 2.41 -34.54
C CYS A 513 -1.79 3.72 -34.31
N VAL A 514 -0.61 3.84 -34.89
CA VAL A 514 0.25 5.02 -34.76
C VAL A 514 -0.42 6.27 -35.34
N ASP A 515 -1.02 6.16 -36.55
CA ASP A 515 -1.69 7.28 -37.21
C ASP A 515 -2.87 7.83 -36.37
N VAL A 516 -3.65 6.95 -35.72
CA VAL A 516 -4.77 7.38 -34.86
C VAL A 516 -4.26 8.00 -33.53
N LEU A 517 -3.23 7.43 -32.93
CA LEU A 517 -2.62 8.01 -31.73
C LEU A 517 -2.02 9.40 -31.99
N PHE A 518 -1.33 9.60 -33.10
CA PHE A 518 -0.79 10.93 -33.46
C PHE A 518 -1.89 11.95 -33.76
N LYS A 519 -2.96 11.55 -34.46
CA LYS A 519 -4.14 12.42 -34.65
C LYS A 519 -4.78 12.77 -33.34
N GLY A 520 -4.90 11.80 -32.40
CA GLY A 520 -5.41 12.03 -31.05
C GLY A 520 -4.56 13.05 -30.29
N LEU A 521 -3.24 12.90 -30.33
CA LEU A 521 -2.31 13.84 -29.70
C LEU A 521 -2.44 15.27 -30.28
N GLU A 522 -2.52 15.38 -31.60
CA GLU A 522 -2.72 16.65 -32.30
C GLU A 522 -4.05 17.31 -31.91
N ASN A 523 -5.14 16.56 -31.84
CA ASN A 523 -6.44 17.08 -31.41
C ASN A 523 -6.42 17.58 -29.95
N CYS A 524 -5.75 16.87 -29.04
CA CYS A 524 -5.59 17.32 -27.64
C CYS A 524 -4.83 18.63 -27.54
N THR A 525 -3.77 18.81 -28.33
CA THR A 525 -2.94 20.02 -28.29
C THR A 525 -3.62 21.25 -28.89
N ILE A 526 -4.49 21.08 -29.91
CA ILE A 526 -5.22 22.19 -30.54
C ILE A 526 -6.36 22.68 -29.65
N ASN A 527 -7.09 21.78 -29.00
CA ASN A 527 -8.31 22.07 -28.24
C ASN A 527 -8.06 22.49 -26.77
N SER A 528 -6.81 22.54 -26.32
CA SER A 528 -6.44 22.87 -24.93
C SER A 528 -6.84 24.29 -24.48
N ASN A 529 -7.30 25.17 -25.41
CA ASN A 529 -7.68 26.55 -25.11
C ASN A 529 -9.14 26.74 -24.64
N ASP A 530 -9.98 25.70 -24.65
CA ASP A 530 -11.43 25.81 -24.44
C ASP A 530 -11.89 25.77 -22.97
N GLY A 531 -11.02 26.00 -21.99
CA GLY A 531 -11.35 25.96 -20.55
C GLY A 531 -11.44 24.55 -19.94
N ASN A 532 -11.10 23.50 -20.69
CA ASN A 532 -11.14 22.07 -20.31
C ASN A 532 -9.73 21.48 -20.10
N GLY A 533 -8.76 22.27 -19.66
CA GLY A 533 -7.34 21.91 -19.60
C GLY A 533 -7.07 20.54 -18.95
N ASP A 534 -7.62 20.25 -17.76
CA ASP A 534 -7.39 18.98 -17.04
C ASP A 534 -7.83 17.72 -17.83
N TYR A 535 -8.92 17.81 -18.59
CA TYR A 535 -9.39 16.69 -19.42
C TYR A 535 -8.44 16.44 -20.60
N HIS A 536 -8.02 17.49 -21.30
CA HIS A 536 -7.09 17.38 -22.42
C HIS A 536 -5.70 16.92 -21.96
N ASP A 537 -5.23 17.37 -20.79
CA ASP A 537 -3.96 16.93 -20.21
C ASP A 537 -3.97 15.43 -19.91
N LYS A 538 -5.08 14.89 -19.40
CA LYS A 538 -5.25 13.46 -19.14
C LYS A 538 -5.27 12.64 -20.44
N LEU A 539 -6.00 13.07 -21.44
CA LEU A 539 -6.01 12.42 -22.78
C LEU A 539 -4.62 12.43 -23.40
N GLU A 540 -3.96 13.57 -23.38
CA GLU A 540 -2.59 13.77 -23.87
C GLU A 540 -1.62 12.80 -23.20
N ALA A 541 -1.68 12.70 -21.86
CA ALA A 541 -0.81 11.83 -21.08
C ALA A 541 -1.02 10.34 -21.38
N LEU A 542 -2.24 9.88 -21.61
CA LEU A 542 -2.54 8.51 -22.00
C LEU A 542 -2.03 8.21 -23.40
N THR A 543 -2.27 9.10 -24.32
CA THR A 543 -1.88 8.97 -25.72
C THR A 543 -0.36 8.90 -25.89
N ILE A 544 0.37 9.82 -25.24
CA ILE A 544 1.83 9.86 -25.36
C ILE A 544 2.52 8.65 -24.70
N LYS A 545 1.92 8.07 -23.64
CA LYS A 545 2.40 6.81 -23.06
C LYS A 545 2.35 5.67 -24.08
N ALA A 546 1.23 5.51 -24.77
CA ALA A 546 1.09 4.47 -25.79
C ALA A 546 2.08 4.68 -26.95
N ILE A 547 2.21 5.91 -27.45
CA ILE A 547 3.20 6.25 -28.49
C ILE A 547 4.61 5.88 -28.02
N SER A 548 4.96 6.21 -26.77
CA SER A 548 6.29 5.93 -26.22
C SER A 548 6.57 4.42 -26.13
N ILE A 549 5.59 3.61 -25.73
CA ILE A 549 5.72 2.14 -25.69
C ILE A 549 5.90 1.56 -27.09
N LEU A 550 5.11 2.02 -28.06
CA LEU A 550 5.25 1.59 -29.45
C LEU A 550 6.61 1.96 -30.03
N CYS A 551 7.10 3.18 -29.78
CA CYS A 551 8.41 3.63 -30.24
C CYS A 551 9.55 2.86 -29.59
N ASP A 552 9.41 2.43 -28.34
CA ASP A 552 10.39 1.60 -27.64
C ASP A 552 10.45 0.18 -28.22
N THR A 553 9.29 -0.46 -28.37
CA THR A 553 9.20 -1.86 -28.82
C THR A 553 9.44 -2.00 -30.33
N CYS A 554 8.91 -1.08 -31.13
CA CYS A 554 8.92 -1.14 -32.61
C CYS A 554 9.91 -0.13 -33.21
N ARG A 555 11.12 0.00 -32.65
CA ARG A 555 12.11 1.03 -33.03
C ARG A 555 12.45 1.04 -34.52
N SER A 556 12.77 -0.12 -35.09
CA SER A 556 13.15 -0.26 -36.49
C SER A 556 11.97 -0.02 -37.41
N GLU A 557 10.81 -0.58 -37.09
CA GLU A 557 9.59 -0.51 -37.94
C GLU A 557 9.04 0.93 -38.02
N LEU A 558 9.19 1.69 -36.95
CA LEU A 558 8.76 3.09 -36.87
C LEU A 558 9.86 4.08 -37.29
N SER A 559 11.03 3.62 -37.66
CA SER A 559 12.16 4.49 -38.03
C SER A 559 11.83 5.47 -39.18
N SER A 560 10.85 5.16 -40.05
CA SER A 560 10.36 6.04 -41.13
C SER A 560 9.61 7.28 -40.58
N TYR A 561 9.04 7.21 -39.38
CA TYR A 561 8.32 8.31 -38.74
C TYR A 561 9.24 9.35 -38.05
N LEU A 562 10.55 9.10 -38.02
CA LEU A 562 11.53 9.95 -37.33
C LEU A 562 11.45 11.43 -37.77
N LEU A 563 11.34 11.72 -39.05
CA LEU A 563 11.22 13.10 -39.54
C LEU A 563 9.90 13.77 -39.15
N GLN A 564 8.81 12.99 -39.13
CA GLN A 564 7.51 13.49 -38.64
C GLN A 564 7.57 13.82 -37.17
N LEU A 565 8.22 12.99 -36.33
CA LEU A 565 8.46 13.26 -34.92
C LEU A 565 9.28 14.54 -34.69
N PHE A 566 10.32 14.79 -35.49
CA PHE A 566 11.05 16.06 -35.45
C PHE A 566 10.17 17.26 -35.75
N ASN A 567 9.25 17.16 -36.70
CA ASN A 567 8.31 18.22 -37.03
C ASN A 567 7.33 18.48 -35.88
N VAL A 568 6.76 17.41 -35.30
CA VAL A 568 5.90 17.49 -34.12
C VAL A 568 6.66 18.10 -32.94
N LEU A 569 7.91 17.67 -32.71
CA LEU A 569 8.77 18.20 -31.65
C LEU A 569 8.97 19.74 -31.79
N ASN A 570 9.29 20.20 -32.98
CA ASN A 570 9.45 21.63 -33.25
C ASN A 570 8.17 22.45 -32.97
N THR A 571 7.01 21.86 -33.16
CA THR A 571 5.73 22.51 -32.90
C THR A 571 5.41 22.57 -31.41
N ILE A 572 5.59 21.46 -30.68
CA ILE A 572 5.24 21.39 -29.27
C ILE A 572 6.26 22.05 -28.33
N LEU A 573 7.51 22.23 -28.79
CA LEU A 573 8.55 22.93 -28.04
C LEU A 573 8.53 24.44 -28.20
N ILE A 574 7.58 25.01 -28.92
CA ILE A 574 7.45 26.49 -29.01
C ILE A 574 7.15 27.04 -27.59
N PRO A 575 7.91 28.07 -27.13
CA PRO A 575 7.62 28.70 -25.86
C PRO A 575 6.18 29.25 -25.80
N GLY A 576 5.45 28.89 -24.73
CA GLY A 576 4.03 29.29 -24.60
C GLY A 576 3.05 28.29 -25.22
N SER A 577 3.48 27.16 -25.79
CA SER A 577 2.55 26.08 -26.17
C SER A 577 1.94 25.44 -24.92
N ASN A 578 0.64 25.10 -24.97
CA ASN A 578 -0.11 24.53 -23.84
C ASN A 578 0.18 23.04 -23.58
N VAL A 579 1.20 22.47 -24.23
CA VAL A 579 1.58 21.06 -24.08
C VAL A 579 2.25 20.83 -22.72
N SER A 580 1.89 19.76 -22.04
CA SER A 580 2.46 19.40 -20.73
C SER A 580 3.96 19.07 -20.81
N SER A 581 4.70 19.31 -19.74
CA SER A 581 6.12 18.91 -19.65
C SER A 581 6.28 17.40 -19.83
N PHE A 582 5.35 16.61 -19.25
CA PHE A 582 5.33 15.17 -19.39
C PHE A 582 5.27 14.69 -20.85
N THR A 583 4.42 15.30 -21.65
CA THR A 583 4.30 14.95 -23.09
C THR A 583 5.56 15.32 -23.86
N ARG A 584 6.15 16.49 -23.59
CA ARG A 584 7.42 16.90 -24.22
C ARG A 584 8.54 15.91 -23.92
N GLU A 585 8.71 15.54 -22.67
CA GLU A 585 9.71 14.57 -22.21
C GLU A 585 9.50 13.19 -22.84
N LYS A 586 8.28 12.67 -22.84
CA LYS A 586 7.95 11.37 -23.43
C LYS A 586 8.11 11.36 -24.97
N LEU A 587 7.77 12.45 -25.64
CA LEU A 587 7.98 12.55 -27.07
C LEU A 587 9.48 12.55 -27.42
N VAL A 588 10.30 13.28 -26.65
CA VAL A 588 11.76 13.28 -26.82
C VAL A 588 12.34 11.90 -26.57
N ARG A 589 11.83 11.20 -25.54
CA ARG A 589 12.22 9.80 -25.30
C ARG A 589 11.85 8.89 -26.47
N SER A 590 10.64 9.03 -27.02
CA SER A 590 10.18 8.29 -28.20
C SER A 590 11.07 8.58 -29.42
N LEU A 591 11.44 9.86 -29.62
CA LEU A 591 12.39 10.26 -30.64
C LEU A 591 13.75 9.57 -30.46
N GLY A 592 14.24 9.48 -29.22
CA GLY A 592 15.49 8.80 -28.88
C GLY A 592 15.49 7.32 -29.26
N PHE A 593 14.40 6.60 -29.01
CA PHE A 593 14.25 5.19 -29.44
C PHE A 593 14.33 5.02 -30.96
N LEU A 594 13.73 5.93 -31.70
CA LEU A 594 13.82 5.85 -33.17
C LEU A 594 15.21 6.29 -33.72
N ILE A 595 15.89 7.21 -33.02
CA ILE A 595 17.29 7.58 -33.34
C ILE A 595 18.22 6.39 -33.09
N GLU A 596 17.98 5.63 -32.03
CA GLU A 596 18.79 4.45 -31.70
C GLU A 596 18.71 3.40 -32.83
N SER A 597 17.54 3.17 -33.40
CA SER A 597 17.37 2.20 -34.52
C SER A 597 18.20 2.56 -35.76
N LYS A 598 18.61 3.81 -35.96
CA LYS A 598 19.43 4.24 -37.09
C LYS A 598 20.86 3.70 -37.05
N VAL A 599 21.32 3.15 -35.95
CA VAL A 599 22.62 2.45 -35.83
C VAL A 599 22.72 1.27 -36.81
N GLU A 600 21.59 0.60 -37.06
CA GLU A 600 21.54 -0.53 -37.98
C GLU A 600 21.97 -0.16 -39.43
N SER A 601 21.66 1.07 -39.85
CA SER A 601 22.03 1.56 -41.18
C SER A 601 23.39 2.25 -41.16
N ARG A 602 23.56 3.31 -40.37
CA ARG A 602 24.80 4.09 -40.29
C ARG A 602 24.94 4.74 -38.90
N PRO A 603 26.00 4.44 -38.14
CA PRO A 603 26.24 5.08 -36.81
C PRO A 603 26.34 6.62 -36.90
N GLU A 604 26.83 7.19 -37.98
CA GLU A 604 26.93 8.63 -38.21
C GLU A 604 25.58 9.33 -38.29
N GLU A 605 24.53 8.62 -38.75
CA GLU A 605 23.16 9.15 -38.79
C GLU A 605 22.61 9.35 -37.38
N GLN A 606 22.86 8.41 -36.47
CA GLN A 606 22.47 8.58 -35.06
C GLN A 606 23.05 9.89 -34.50
N GLY A 607 24.36 10.12 -34.67
CA GLY A 607 25.02 11.33 -34.22
C GLY A 607 24.45 12.60 -34.83
N THR A 608 24.07 12.58 -36.08
CA THR A 608 23.48 13.72 -36.80
C THR A 608 22.10 14.07 -36.18
N TYR A 609 21.24 13.07 -35.99
CA TYR A 609 19.91 13.30 -35.38
C TYR A 609 20.00 13.72 -33.91
N VAL A 610 20.94 13.15 -33.14
CA VAL A 610 21.20 13.61 -31.76
C VAL A 610 21.64 15.08 -31.77
N SER A 611 22.61 15.45 -32.63
CA SER A 611 23.06 16.84 -32.75
C SER A 611 21.91 17.77 -33.14
N GLN A 612 21.05 17.37 -34.08
CA GLN A 612 19.89 18.16 -34.48
C GLN A 612 18.92 18.39 -33.29
N ALA A 613 18.63 17.36 -32.51
CA ALA A 613 17.77 17.48 -31.31
C ALA A 613 18.37 18.45 -30.29
N ILE A 614 19.68 18.32 -30.02
CA ILE A 614 20.37 19.23 -29.08
C ILE A 614 20.38 20.67 -29.61
N ASP A 615 20.58 20.89 -30.90
CA ASP A 615 20.54 22.24 -31.51
C ASP A 615 19.14 22.87 -31.38
N ILE A 616 18.06 22.06 -31.50
CA ILE A 616 16.67 22.51 -31.26
C ILE A 616 16.50 22.97 -29.80
N PHE A 617 16.88 22.13 -28.85
CA PHE A 617 16.77 22.47 -27.41
C PHE A 617 17.59 23.71 -27.07
N ASN A 618 18.83 23.79 -27.54
CA ASN A 618 19.67 24.95 -27.34
C ASN A 618 19.04 26.22 -27.89
N ASN A 619 18.47 26.18 -29.10
CA ASN A 619 17.83 27.37 -29.71
C ASN A 619 16.65 27.86 -28.89
N PHE A 620 15.78 27.00 -28.42
CA PHE A 620 14.64 27.40 -27.59
C PHE A 620 15.05 27.87 -26.19
N ILE A 621 16.04 27.27 -25.56
CA ILE A 621 16.59 27.74 -24.29
C ILE A 621 17.19 29.11 -24.44
N GLN A 622 17.98 29.36 -25.50
CA GLN A 622 18.60 30.68 -25.77
C GLN A 622 17.54 31.76 -26.04
N GLN A 623 16.48 31.43 -26.76
CA GLN A 623 15.36 32.34 -26.95
C GLN A 623 14.77 32.85 -25.63
N VAL A 624 14.51 31.92 -24.68
CA VAL A 624 13.92 32.27 -23.39
C VAL A 624 14.92 33.01 -22.49
N ILE A 625 16.19 32.59 -22.45
CA ILE A 625 17.22 33.29 -21.65
C ILE A 625 17.47 34.72 -22.16
N SER A 626 17.32 34.97 -23.46
CA SER A 626 17.56 36.27 -24.08
C SER A 626 16.41 37.25 -23.91
N MET A 627 15.26 36.85 -23.33
CA MET A 627 14.13 37.75 -23.09
C MET A 627 14.48 38.83 -22.05
N PRO A 628 14.15 40.12 -22.30
CA PRO A 628 14.64 41.21 -21.48
C PRO A 628 13.96 41.42 -20.12
N ASN A 629 12.95 40.64 -19.79
CA ASN A 629 12.19 40.72 -18.54
C ASN A 629 12.71 39.75 -17.48
N GLU A 630 12.44 40.03 -16.17
CA GLU A 630 12.66 39.05 -15.11
C GLU A 630 11.93 37.75 -15.46
N GLN A 631 12.65 36.62 -15.38
CA GLN A 631 12.14 35.35 -15.82
C GLN A 631 11.03 34.84 -14.91
N THR A 632 9.86 34.63 -15.49
CA THR A 632 8.67 34.09 -14.79
C THR A 632 8.91 32.65 -14.36
N GLN A 633 8.11 32.15 -13.41
CA GLN A 633 8.15 30.75 -13.00
C GLN A 633 7.86 29.80 -14.17
N GLU A 634 6.96 30.16 -15.07
CA GLU A 634 6.64 29.36 -16.29
C GLU A 634 7.84 29.23 -17.22
N GLN A 635 8.59 30.34 -17.42
CA GLN A 635 9.82 30.32 -18.23
C GLN A 635 10.90 29.44 -17.59
N ARG A 636 11.04 29.48 -16.26
CA ARG A 636 11.94 28.59 -15.52
C ARG A 636 11.53 27.11 -15.68
N ASN A 637 10.26 26.80 -15.44
CA ASN A 637 9.73 25.44 -15.62
C ASN A 637 9.94 24.94 -17.06
N TYR A 638 9.79 25.82 -18.04
CA TYR A 638 10.02 25.47 -19.43
C TYR A 638 11.49 25.14 -19.74
N ILE A 639 12.44 25.94 -19.27
CA ILE A 639 13.89 25.63 -19.44
C ILE A 639 14.24 24.34 -18.70
N HIS A 640 13.72 24.14 -17.49
CA HIS A 640 13.91 22.90 -16.74
C HIS A 640 13.41 21.69 -17.53
N CYS A 641 12.22 21.76 -18.11
CA CYS A 641 11.66 20.72 -18.97
C CYS A 641 12.56 20.41 -20.18
N LEU A 642 13.13 21.44 -20.85
CA LEU A 642 14.04 21.21 -21.97
C LEU A 642 15.36 20.53 -21.56
N LEU A 643 15.89 20.86 -20.37
CA LEU A 643 17.03 20.13 -19.81
C LEU A 643 16.67 18.68 -19.46
N THR A 644 15.49 18.46 -18.89
CA THR A 644 14.97 17.10 -18.64
C THR A 644 14.83 16.32 -19.97
N CYS A 645 14.40 16.97 -21.05
CA CYS A 645 14.35 16.36 -22.39
C CYS A 645 15.73 15.87 -22.86
N ILE A 646 16.83 16.58 -22.56
CA ILE A 646 18.19 16.10 -22.86
C ILE A 646 18.49 14.82 -22.07
N SER A 647 18.11 14.77 -20.80
CA SER A 647 18.26 13.56 -19.97
C SER A 647 17.42 12.40 -20.50
N GLU A 648 16.18 12.66 -20.94
CA GLU A 648 15.29 11.65 -21.50
C GLU A 648 15.79 11.09 -22.83
N LEU A 649 16.33 11.97 -23.70
CA LEU A 649 17.02 11.55 -24.92
C LEU A 649 18.20 10.61 -24.59
N GLY A 650 18.97 10.95 -23.56
CA GLY A 650 20.04 10.11 -23.04
C GLY A 650 19.53 8.76 -22.51
N SER A 651 18.38 8.76 -21.81
CA SER A 651 17.78 7.51 -21.32
C SER A 651 17.38 6.55 -22.46
N ALA A 652 16.83 7.09 -23.52
CA ALA A 652 16.39 6.30 -24.69
C ALA A 652 17.55 5.73 -25.52
N LEU A 653 18.72 6.36 -25.48
CA LEU A 653 19.92 5.96 -26.21
C LEU A 653 20.91 5.16 -25.36
N LEU A 654 20.55 4.85 -24.10
CA LEU A 654 21.35 3.91 -23.28
C LEU A 654 21.23 2.52 -23.90
N PRO A 655 22.35 1.78 -23.99
CA PRO A 655 22.31 0.39 -24.43
C PRO A 655 21.36 -0.43 -23.54
N SER A 656 20.45 -1.19 -24.16
CA SER A 656 19.58 -2.11 -23.43
C SER A 656 20.26 -3.45 -23.24
N ASP A 657 20.15 -4.06 -22.06
CA ASP A 657 20.66 -5.40 -21.77
C ASP A 657 20.02 -6.50 -22.66
N GLU A 658 18.90 -6.18 -23.29
CA GLU A 658 18.11 -7.10 -24.15
C GLU A 658 18.37 -6.96 -25.67
N SER A 659 19.33 -6.15 -26.10
CA SER A 659 19.63 -6.01 -27.53
C SER A 659 20.49 -7.17 -28.05
N ASP A 660 19.89 -8.34 -28.16
CA ASP A 660 20.43 -9.49 -28.94
C ASP A 660 20.44 -9.23 -30.46
N ASN A 661 20.30 -7.95 -30.88
CA ASN A 661 20.32 -7.63 -32.31
C ASN A 661 21.75 -7.74 -32.84
N SER A 662 22.02 -8.83 -33.56
CA SER A 662 23.32 -9.12 -34.15
C SER A 662 23.86 -8.00 -35.07
N LEU A 663 22.96 -7.20 -35.66
CA LEU A 663 23.33 -6.06 -36.52
C LEU A 663 23.86 -4.87 -35.69
N VAL A 664 23.22 -4.58 -34.59
CA VAL A 664 23.69 -3.52 -33.65
C VAL A 664 25.04 -3.90 -33.10
N LEU A 665 25.22 -5.16 -32.65
CA LEU A 665 26.51 -5.65 -32.16
C LEU A 665 27.66 -5.53 -33.15
N GLN A 666 27.37 -5.75 -34.44
CA GLN A 666 28.37 -5.60 -35.52
C GLN A 666 28.78 -4.13 -35.72
N LYS A 667 27.90 -3.16 -35.49
CA LYS A 667 28.11 -1.73 -35.64
C LYS A 667 28.67 -1.02 -34.42
N LEU A 668 28.70 -1.69 -33.25
CA LEU A 668 29.24 -1.11 -32.02
C LEU A 668 30.66 -0.55 -32.13
N PRO A 669 31.63 -1.18 -32.85
CA PRO A 669 32.97 -0.62 -33.00
C PRO A 669 32.99 0.72 -33.76
N GLU A 670 32.17 0.84 -34.83
CA GLU A 670 32.06 2.08 -35.61
C GLU A 670 31.38 3.19 -34.78
N LEU A 671 30.35 2.86 -34.03
CA LEU A 671 29.63 3.78 -33.15
C LEU A 671 30.52 4.26 -31.99
N ARG A 672 31.34 3.35 -31.42
CA ARG A 672 32.34 3.67 -30.40
C ARG A 672 33.36 4.67 -30.93
N ASP A 673 33.94 4.42 -32.07
CA ASP A 673 34.91 5.31 -32.72
C ASP A 673 34.29 6.68 -33.03
N PHE A 674 33.04 6.72 -33.48
CA PHE A 674 32.30 7.96 -33.72
C PHE A 674 32.13 8.76 -32.43
N TRP A 675 31.63 8.17 -31.30
CA TRP A 675 31.41 8.91 -30.07
C TRP A 675 32.69 9.21 -29.30
N GLN A 676 33.78 8.42 -29.48
CA GLN A 676 35.07 8.77 -28.94
C GLN A 676 35.63 10.05 -29.58
N ARG A 677 35.52 10.20 -30.91
CA ARG A 677 35.92 11.37 -31.65
C ARG A 677 35.00 12.55 -31.51
N ASP A 678 33.70 12.31 -31.36
CA ASP A 678 32.60 13.28 -31.31
C ASP A 678 32.77 14.40 -32.37
N PRO A 679 32.74 14.08 -33.66
CA PRO A 679 33.05 15.04 -34.72
C PRO A 679 32.06 16.19 -34.80
N LEU A 680 30.88 16.05 -34.25
CA LEU A 680 29.82 17.08 -34.16
C LEU A 680 29.86 17.88 -32.89
N GLN A 681 30.81 17.59 -32.00
CA GLN A 681 31.03 18.26 -30.68
C GLN A 681 29.75 18.29 -29.81
N VAL A 682 28.97 17.23 -29.86
CA VAL A 682 27.67 17.14 -29.15
C VAL A 682 27.85 17.29 -27.63
N ARG A 683 28.85 16.61 -27.05
CA ARG A 683 29.18 16.72 -25.61
C ARG A 683 29.56 18.16 -25.22
N ALA A 684 30.40 18.79 -26.03
CA ALA A 684 30.81 20.17 -25.78
C ALA A 684 29.61 21.15 -25.88
N LYS A 685 28.73 20.97 -26.87
CA LYS A 685 27.48 21.76 -27.02
C LYS A 685 26.62 21.65 -25.74
N ILE A 686 26.38 20.43 -25.26
CA ILE A 686 25.55 20.20 -24.06
C ILE A 686 26.22 20.80 -22.80
N LEU A 687 27.51 20.54 -22.61
CA LEU A 687 28.24 21.09 -21.46
C LEU A 687 28.22 22.62 -21.45
N ASN A 688 28.47 23.26 -22.61
CA ASN A 688 28.39 24.68 -22.75
C ASN A 688 26.98 25.23 -22.46
N LEU A 689 25.94 24.55 -22.90
CA LEU A 689 24.55 24.90 -22.60
C LEU A 689 24.29 24.88 -21.09
N LEU A 690 24.70 23.80 -20.41
CA LEU A 690 24.54 23.68 -18.95
C LEU A 690 25.30 24.77 -18.22
N LEU A 691 26.53 25.05 -18.62
CA LEU A 691 27.34 26.15 -18.04
C LEU A 691 26.70 27.53 -18.27
N GLN A 692 26.13 27.79 -19.45
CA GLN A 692 25.41 29.06 -19.72
C GLN A 692 24.17 29.20 -18.83
N VAL A 693 23.38 28.15 -18.66
CA VAL A 693 22.22 28.14 -17.76
C VAL A 693 22.66 28.39 -16.33
N LEU A 694 23.59 27.59 -15.80
CA LEU A 694 24.06 27.66 -14.41
C LEU A 694 24.97 28.88 -14.11
N ASN A 695 25.46 29.62 -15.09
CA ASN A 695 26.15 30.89 -14.85
C ASN A 695 25.18 32.02 -14.52
N ASN A 696 23.89 31.86 -14.80
CA ASN A 696 22.88 32.83 -14.39
C ASN A 696 22.46 32.55 -12.92
N PRO A 697 22.55 33.50 -12.00
CA PRO A 697 22.21 33.32 -10.58
C PRO A 697 20.79 32.88 -10.30
N VAL A 698 19.86 33.08 -11.22
CA VAL A 698 18.46 32.61 -11.08
C VAL A 698 18.39 31.11 -11.13
N TYR A 699 19.16 30.46 -11.99
CA TYR A 699 19.16 29.03 -12.17
C TYR A 699 20.19 28.31 -11.29
N SER A 700 21.36 28.89 -11.06
CA SER A 700 22.39 28.23 -10.23
C SER A 700 21.97 28.08 -8.76
N ARG A 701 21.07 28.93 -8.28
CA ARG A 701 20.52 28.89 -6.91
C ARG A 701 19.29 28.02 -6.78
N ASP A 702 18.72 27.56 -7.88
CA ASP A 702 17.59 26.65 -7.91
C ASP A 702 18.10 25.21 -7.99
N SER A 703 17.82 24.43 -6.96
CA SER A 703 18.29 23.05 -6.81
C SER A 703 17.83 22.14 -7.94
N GLY A 704 16.64 22.36 -8.52
CA GLY A 704 16.11 21.57 -9.64
C GLY A 704 17.00 21.67 -10.90
N PHE A 705 17.53 22.86 -11.19
CA PHE A 705 18.47 23.04 -12.31
C PHE A 705 19.82 22.38 -12.05
N VAL A 706 20.28 22.41 -10.81
CA VAL A 706 21.52 21.72 -10.41
C VAL A 706 21.31 20.21 -10.53
N GLU A 707 20.19 19.69 -10.03
CA GLU A 707 19.83 18.28 -10.10
C GLU A 707 19.83 17.76 -11.54
N VAL A 708 19.04 18.37 -12.44
CA VAL A 708 18.94 17.95 -13.84
C VAL A 708 20.28 18.04 -14.56
N SER A 709 21.09 19.06 -14.25
CA SER A 709 22.43 19.21 -14.84
C SER A 709 23.38 18.10 -14.36
N CYS A 710 23.38 17.78 -13.07
CA CYS A 710 24.15 16.66 -12.51
C CYS A 710 23.69 15.33 -13.09
N LEU A 711 22.39 15.12 -13.31
CA LEU A 711 21.84 13.92 -13.96
C LEU A 711 22.34 13.78 -15.39
N ILE A 712 22.36 14.88 -16.17
CA ILE A 712 22.85 14.87 -17.56
C ILE A 712 24.34 14.53 -17.59
N VAL A 713 25.16 15.24 -16.79
CA VAL A 713 26.61 15.04 -16.75
C VAL A 713 27.00 13.66 -16.21
N GLY A 714 26.22 13.14 -15.25
CA GLY A 714 26.45 11.83 -14.66
C GLY A 714 25.89 10.64 -15.44
N LYS A 715 25.08 10.87 -16.47
CA LYS A 715 24.34 9.81 -17.18
C LYS A 715 25.23 8.69 -17.71
N GLY A 716 26.38 9.00 -18.24
CA GLY A 716 27.34 8.03 -18.81
C GLY A 716 28.31 7.40 -17.82
N LEU A 717 28.29 7.78 -16.53
CA LEU A 717 29.25 7.29 -15.53
C LEU A 717 29.14 5.80 -15.24
N LYS A 718 27.96 5.21 -15.37
CA LYS A 718 27.74 3.77 -15.10
C LYS A 718 28.11 2.86 -16.27
N LEU A 719 28.38 3.43 -17.43
CA LEU A 719 28.70 2.67 -18.62
C LEU A 719 30.16 2.22 -18.63
N ALA A 720 30.45 1.04 -19.17
CA ALA A 720 31.83 0.55 -19.37
C ALA A 720 32.65 1.56 -20.20
N ASP A 721 33.95 1.59 -19.99
CA ASP A 721 34.83 2.61 -20.61
C ASP A 721 34.78 2.63 -22.14
N ASP A 722 34.54 1.49 -22.73
CA ASP A 722 34.47 1.27 -24.17
C ASP A 722 33.06 1.36 -24.75
N GLU A 723 32.04 1.63 -23.92
CA GLU A 723 30.67 1.73 -24.34
C GLU A 723 30.40 3.08 -25.02
N PRO A 724 29.86 3.11 -26.27
CA PRO A 724 29.67 4.34 -27.01
C PRO A 724 28.45 5.12 -26.52
N PHE A 725 28.66 6.37 -26.09
CA PHE A 725 27.54 7.18 -25.59
C PHE A 725 27.83 8.69 -25.66
N PHE A 726 26.86 9.47 -26.12
CA PHE A 726 27.02 10.90 -26.35
C PHE A 726 27.07 11.76 -25.06
N LEU A 727 26.58 11.26 -23.92
CA LEU A 727 26.68 11.90 -22.61
C LEU A 727 27.82 11.31 -21.73
N LYS A 728 28.80 10.69 -22.32
CA LYS A 728 29.93 10.13 -21.59
C LYS A 728 31.06 11.16 -21.49
N TYR A 729 31.12 11.81 -20.35
CA TYR A 729 32.15 12.81 -20.04
C TYR A 729 33.35 12.16 -19.37
N SER A 730 34.53 12.75 -19.58
CA SER A 730 35.75 12.34 -18.89
C SER A 730 35.72 12.78 -17.40
N MET A 731 36.54 12.12 -16.59
CA MET A 731 36.69 12.50 -15.17
C MET A 731 37.05 13.99 -15.00
N ALA A 732 37.92 14.51 -15.84
CA ALA A 732 38.34 15.92 -15.78
C ALA A 732 37.22 16.89 -16.13
N GLU A 733 36.40 16.59 -17.14
CA GLU A 733 35.25 17.42 -17.50
C GLU A 733 34.23 17.49 -16.36
N ILE A 734 33.90 16.33 -15.72
CA ILE A 734 32.96 16.26 -14.59
C ILE A 734 33.51 17.02 -13.38
N LEU A 735 34.79 16.85 -13.03
CA LEU A 735 35.43 17.57 -11.92
C LEU A 735 35.43 19.06 -12.16
N ASN A 736 35.82 19.52 -13.36
CA ASN A 736 35.81 20.93 -13.71
C ASN A 736 34.40 21.53 -13.65
N PHE A 737 33.39 20.79 -14.13
CA PHE A 737 31.99 21.20 -14.02
C PHE A 737 31.57 21.41 -12.56
N VAL A 738 31.80 20.43 -11.69
CA VAL A 738 31.45 20.51 -10.28
C VAL A 738 32.18 21.66 -9.57
N LEU A 739 33.50 21.76 -9.74
CA LEU A 739 34.32 22.77 -9.07
C LEU A 739 34.02 24.21 -9.53
N ASP A 740 33.61 24.41 -10.79
CA ASP A 740 33.21 25.69 -11.32
C ASP A 740 31.79 26.11 -10.85
N GLN A 741 30.89 25.16 -10.63
CA GLN A 741 29.51 25.47 -10.32
C GLN A 741 29.21 25.53 -8.81
N ILE A 742 29.88 24.76 -7.96
CA ILE A 742 29.66 24.76 -6.49
C ILE A 742 29.71 26.17 -5.89
N PRO A 743 30.68 27.05 -6.23
CA PRO A 743 30.71 28.40 -5.66
C PRO A 743 29.52 29.30 -6.04
N LYS A 744 28.78 28.97 -7.09
CA LYS A 744 27.67 29.73 -7.63
C LYS A 744 26.31 29.27 -7.13
N ALA A 745 26.26 28.03 -6.62
CA ALA A 745 25.05 27.36 -6.19
C ALA A 745 24.61 27.81 -4.79
N ASP A 746 23.31 27.60 -4.50
CA ASP A 746 22.81 27.58 -3.13
C ASP A 746 23.17 26.23 -2.49
N LEU A 747 24.22 26.20 -1.68
CA LEU A 747 24.81 24.97 -1.15
C LEU A 747 23.85 24.13 -0.31
N PRO A 748 23.03 24.71 0.60
CA PRO A 748 22.08 23.91 1.39
C PRO A 748 21.18 23.01 0.56
N SER A 749 20.71 23.50 -0.56
CA SER A 749 19.79 22.74 -1.43
C SER A 749 20.50 21.95 -2.54
N SER A 750 21.72 22.31 -2.92
CA SER A 750 22.38 21.79 -4.13
C SER A 750 23.53 20.82 -3.86
N LEU A 751 24.20 20.90 -2.70
CA LEU A 751 25.35 20.06 -2.36
C LEU A 751 25.06 18.54 -2.45
N PRO A 752 23.88 18.03 -2.07
CA PRO A 752 23.56 16.62 -2.21
C PRO A 752 23.66 16.10 -3.66
N PHE A 753 23.29 16.89 -4.65
CA PHE A 753 23.35 16.50 -6.06
C PHE A 753 24.79 16.45 -6.58
N TYR A 754 25.62 17.42 -6.21
CA TYR A 754 27.06 17.38 -6.52
C TYR A 754 27.75 16.22 -5.80
N SER A 755 27.43 15.98 -4.53
CA SER A 755 27.95 14.84 -3.76
C SER A 755 27.64 13.52 -4.45
N TYR A 756 26.37 13.30 -4.85
CA TYR A 756 25.94 12.10 -5.55
C TYR A 756 26.67 11.91 -6.89
N LEU A 757 26.85 12.98 -7.66
CA LEU A 757 27.63 12.92 -8.90
C LEU A 757 29.07 12.51 -8.65
N LEU A 758 29.71 13.07 -7.61
CA LEU A 758 31.08 12.72 -7.23
C LEU A 758 31.21 11.31 -6.65
N GLU A 759 30.20 10.82 -5.90
CA GLU A 759 30.17 9.42 -5.44
C GLU A 759 30.20 8.45 -6.62
N ASN A 760 29.36 8.69 -7.63
CA ASN A 760 29.35 7.89 -8.85
C ASN A 760 30.68 8.00 -9.62
N LEU A 761 31.26 9.19 -9.69
CA LEU A 761 32.56 9.40 -10.34
C LEU A 761 33.68 8.64 -9.63
N VAL A 762 33.77 8.71 -8.30
CA VAL A 762 34.78 8.00 -7.53
C VAL A 762 34.58 6.48 -7.66
N ASN A 763 33.36 6.01 -7.65
CA ASN A 763 33.06 4.58 -7.83
C ASN A 763 33.49 4.08 -9.20
N GLN A 764 33.24 4.84 -10.26
CA GLN A 764 33.61 4.48 -11.62
C GLN A 764 35.12 4.50 -11.85
N TYR A 765 35.78 5.55 -11.37
CA TYR A 765 37.23 5.78 -11.60
C TYR A 765 38.11 5.38 -10.42
N LYS A 766 37.62 4.60 -9.44
CA LYS A 766 38.37 4.19 -8.23
C LYS A 766 39.77 3.62 -8.47
N ASP A 767 40.00 2.96 -9.62
CA ASP A 767 41.26 2.32 -9.97
C ASP A 767 42.22 3.26 -10.73
N ARG A 768 41.73 4.41 -11.20
CA ARG A 768 42.47 5.43 -11.94
C ARG A 768 42.72 6.70 -11.13
N LEU A 769 41.77 7.00 -10.22
CA LEU A 769 41.87 8.18 -9.35
C LEU A 769 43.04 8.01 -8.39
N THR A 770 43.83 9.06 -8.25
CA THR A 770 44.95 9.12 -7.30
C THR A 770 44.47 9.61 -5.93
N GLN A 771 45.26 9.33 -4.87
CA GLN A 771 45.02 9.86 -3.53
C GLN A 771 44.98 11.39 -3.50
N GLN A 772 45.85 12.04 -4.25
CA GLN A 772 45.95 13.49 -4.31
C GLN A 772 44.70 14.12 -4.96
N GLU A 773 44.15 13.47 -6.01
CA GLU A 773 42.93 13.94 -6.66
C GLU A 773 41.70 13.74 -5.74
N PHE A 774 41.67 12.64 -4.98
CA PHE A 774 40.63 12.43 -3.99
C PHE A 774 40.67 13.50 -2.88
N ASP A 775 41.87 13.76 -2.33
CA ASP A 775 42.05 14.78 -1.30
C ASP A 775 41.69 16.18 -1.85
N TYR A 776 42.01 16.48 -3.10
CA TYR A 776 41.63 17.74 -3.78
C TYR A 776 40.11 17.90 -3.92
N ILE A 777 39.40 16.81 -4.27
CA ILE A 777 37.93 16.80 -4.34
C ILE A 777 37.35 17.07 -2.94
N PHE A 778 37.84 16.35 -1.94
CA PHE A 778 37.31 16.45 -0.58
C PHE A 778 37.51 17.86 0.01
N ASP A 779 38.71 18.46 -0.24
CA ASP A 779 39.01 19.82 0.20
C ASP A 779 38.09 20.87 -0.43
N ASN A 780 37.95 20.86 -1.75
CA ASN A 780 37.27 21.93 -2.49
C ASN A 780 35.73 21.81 -2.45
N VAL A 781 35.20 20.61 -2.18
CA VAL A 781 33.75 20.37 -2.17
C VAL A 781 33.18 20.37 -0.76
N PHE A 782 33.89 19.80 0.22
CA PHE A 782 33.37 19.64 1.56
C PHE A 782 34.09 20.51 2.60
N LEU A 783 35.40 20.41 2.70
CA LEU A 783 36.14 21.12 3.76
C LEU A 783 36.03 22.64 3.64
N LYS A 784 36.15 23.16 2.44
CA LYS A 784 36.05 24.58 2.16
C LYS A 784 34.74 25.20 2.66
N TYR A 785 33.66 24.43 2.69
CA TYR A 785 32.32 24.86 3.09
C TYR A 785 31.86 24.24 4.43
N TYR A 786 32.74 23.51 5.12
CA TYR A 786 32.38 22.83 6.35
C TYR A 786 32.01 23.81 7.45
N GLU A 787 32.90 24.77 7.75
CA GLU A 787 32.64 25.80 8.71
C GLU A 787 31.66 26.85 8.14
N GLY A 788 30.57 27.10 8.84
CA GLY A 788 29.59 28.12 8.47
C GLY A 788 28.44 27.66 7.59
N VAL A 789 28.57 26.56 6.82
CA VAL A 789 27.49 26.00 6.01
C VAL A 789 27.16 24.61 6.48
N ILE A 790 28.04 23.61 6.30
CA ILE A 790 27.74 22.19 6.60
C ILE A 790 27.53 21.97 8.10
N THR A 791 28.29 22.61 8.98
CA THR A 791 28.16 22.47 10.44
C THR A 791 26.80 22.92 10.99
N ASN A 792 26.13 23.82 10.29
CA ASN A 792 24.86 24.42 10.73
C ASN A 792 23.62 23.71 10.15
N ASP A 793 23.83 22.77 9.24
CA ASP A 793 22.75 22.07 8.53
C ASP A 793 22.89 20.55 8.69
N PRO A 794 21.96 19.87 9.39
CA PRO A 794 21.99 18.43 9.59
C PRO A 794 21.94 17.61 8.30
N ASP A 795 21.24 18.07 7.27
CA ASP A 795 21.11 17.38 5.99
C ASP A 795 22.45 17.41 5.22
N LEU A 796 23.17 18.53 5.30
CA LEU A 796 24.51 18.65 4.73
C LEU A 796 25.54 17.82 5.54
N GLN A 797 25.41 17.75 6.85
CA GLN A 797 26.22 16.84 7.67
C GLN A 797 25.97 15.38 7.25
N GLN A 798 24.73 15.00 7.04
CA GLN A 798 24.40 13.67 6.53
C GLN A 798 24.98 13.43 5.13
N THR A 799 24.96 14.44 4.26
CA THR A 799 25.53 14.35 2.90
C THR A 799 27.02 14.02 2.93
N ILE A 800 27.83 14.72 3.71
CA ILE A 800 29.27 14.45 3.82
C ILE A 800 29.55 13.07 4.47
N ILE A 801 28.75 12.67 5.48
CA ILE A 801 28.87 11.34 6.10
C ILE A 801 28.57 10.26 5.06
N ASN A 802 27.51 10.41 4.26
CA ASN A 802 27.12 9.45 3.23
C ASN A 802 28.18 9.36 2.12
N PHE A 803 28.75 10.49 1.70
CA PHE A 803 29.87 10.50 0.75
C PHE A 803 31.03 9.66 1.26
N VAL A 804 31.51 9.91 2.48
CA VAL A 804 32.61 9.13 3.06
C VAL A 804 32.24 7.65 3.27
N ASN A 805 30.99 7.36 3.62
CA ASN A 805 30.46 5.98 3.70
C ASN A 805 30.53 5.25 2.35
N THR A 806 30.19 5.92 1.26
CA THR A 806 30.26 5.36 -0.10
C THR A 806 31.73 5.08 -0.49
N ILE A 807 32.63 5.97 -0.12
CA ILE A 807 34.07 5.76 -0.34
C ILE A 807 34.62 4.55 0.46
N LEU A 808 34.20 4.42 1.72
CA LEU A 808 34.57 3.25 2.53
C LEU A 808 34.00 1.93 1.95
N ASP A 809 32.90 1.98 1.23
CA ASP A 809 32.35 0.82 0.53
C ASP A 809 33.08 0.51 -0.79
N SER A 810 33.54 1.52 -1.51
CA SER A 810 34.17 1.34 -2.83
C SER A 810 35.68 1.10 -2.74
N LYS A 811 36.42 2.01 -2.09
CA LYS A 811 37.86 1.98 -1.93
C LYS A 811 38.27 2.59 -0.57
N PRO A 812 38.20 1.82 0.51
CA PRO A 812 38.43 2.32 1.88
C PRO A 812 39.79 3.01 2.06
N SER A 813 40.82 2.62 1.31
CA SER A 813 42.11 3.25 1.35
C SER A 813 42.11 4.75 1.04
N PHE A 814 41.21 5.23 0.16
CA PHE A 814 41.06 6.66 -0.13
C PHE A 814 40.64 7.48 1.08
N ALA A 815 39.80 6.93 1.94
CA ALA A 815 39.40 7.59 3.18
C ALA A 815 40.53 7.50 4.23
N ILE A 816 41.05 6.29 4.53
CA ILE A 816 41.96 6.00 5.63
C ILE A 816 43.32 6.69 5.48
N TYR A 817 43.83 6.81 4.25
CA TYR A 817 45.11 7.47 3.94
C TYR A 817 44.94 8.88 3.44
N SER A 818 43.74 9.44 3.48
CA SER A 818 43.52 10.87 3.20
C SER A 818 44.25 11.74 4.22
N SER A 819 44.83 12.85 3.75
CA SER A 819 45.46 13.86 4.61
C SER A 819 44.51 14.47 5.63
N TYR A 820 43.17 14.37 5.37
CA TYR A 820 42.12 14.91 6.22
C TYR A 820 41.47 13.87 7.14
N TRP A 821 41.85 12.59 7.06
CA TRP A 821 41.24 11.53 7.83
C TRP A 821 41.43 11.73 9.34
N GLU A 822 42.70 11.79 9.82
CA GLU A 822 42.96 11.94 11.25
C GLU A 822 42.72 13.37 11.75
N SER A 823 43.06 14.37 10.92
CA SER A 823 42.99 15.77 11.30
C SER A 823 41.59 16.34 11.32
N PHE A 824 40.68 15.77 10.54
CA PHE A 824 39.33 16.30 10.36
C PHE A 824 38.27 15.22 10.54
N VAL A 825 38.23 14.16 9.69
CA VAL A 825 37.09 13.19 9.66
C VAL A 825 36.92 12.51 11.00
N LEU A 826 37.99 11.95 11.59
CA LEU A 826 37.88 11.25 12.87
C LEU A 826 37.44 12.19 14.01
N ILE A 827 37.85 13.46 13.98
CA ILE A 827 37.52 14.42 15.04
C ILE A 827 36.10 14.94 14.91
N GLU A 828 35.75 15.46 13.73
CA GLU A 828 34.42 16.10 13.53
C GLU A 828 33.31 15.05 13.51
N PHE A 829 33.51 13.92 12.88
CA PHE A 829 32.51 12.85 12.88
C PHE A 829 32.32 12.18 14.25
N ALA A 830 33.33 12.21 15.13
CA ALA A 830 33.11 11.83 16.52
C ALA A 830 32.18 12.79 17.25
N LYS A 831 32.29 14.10 17.02
CA LYS A 831 31.38 15.09 17.62
C LYS A 831 29.92 14.90 17.17
N LEU A 832 29.70 14.49 15.92
CA LEU A 832 28.35 14.25 15.37
C LEU A 832 27.60 13.09 16.04
N LEU A 833 28.26 12.18 16.76
CA LEU A 833 27.61 11.14 17.56
C LEU A 833 26.73 11.72 18.69
N SER A 834 26.96 12.97 19.09
CA SER A 834 26.18 13.67 20.12
C SER A 834 25.09 14.58 19.55
N THR A 835 24.83 14.53 18.25
CA THR A 835 23.72 15.28 17.61
C THR A 835 22.34 14.79 18.10
N ARG A 836 21.30 15.61 17.91
CA ARG A 836 19.92 15.26 18.23
C ARG A 836 19.07 14.88 17.02
N GLU A 837 19.62 15.11 15.84
CA GLU A 837 18.92 14.81 14.59
C GLU A 837 18.97 13.31 14.25
N LYS A 838 17.81 12.69 14.13
CA LYS A 838 17.65 11.24 13.97
C LYS A 838 18.40 10.69 12.75
N PHE A 839 18.25 11.33 11.60
CA PHE A 839 18.88 10.83 10.36
C PHE A 839 20.39 10.95 10.39
N THR A 840 20.90 12.04 10.98
CA THR A 840 22.33 12.23 11.20
C THR A 840 22.87 11.19 12.19
N ILE A 841 22.15 10.87 13.28
CA ILE A 841 22.52 9.79 14.22
C ILE A 841 22.65 8.46 13.49
N VAL A 842 21.67 8.10 12.66
CA VAL A 842 21.70 6.85 11.89
C VAL A 842 22.88 6.82 10.92
N ALA A 843 23.14 7.91 10.20
CA ALA A 843 24.25 7.99 9.26
C ALA A 843 25.60 7.87 9.96
N ILE A 844 25.81 8.58 11.07
CA ILE A 844 27.10 8.62 11.78
C ILE A 844 27.37 7.33 12.56
N THR A 845 26.38 6.71 13.18
CA THR A 845 26.54 5.42 13.84
C THR A 845 26.84 4.30 12.84
N LYS A 846 26.22 4.35 11.66
CA LYS A 846 26.55 3.46 10.53
C LYS A 846 27.96 3.68 10.03
N PHE A 847 28.41 4.94 9.90
CA PHE A 847 29.79 5.27 9.52
C PHE A 847 30.80 4.64 10.49
N TRP A 848 30.66 4.87 11.78
CA TRP A 848 31.62 4.34 12.77
C TRP A 848 31.58 2.81 12.86
N THR A 849 30.40 2.22 12.74
CA THR A 849 30.25 0.76 12.67
C THR A 849 30.98 0.19 11.45
N LYS A 850 30.90 0.87 10.30
CA LYS A 850 31.57 0.50 9.07
C LYS A 850 33.08 0.67 9.17
N VAL A 851 33.58 1.77 9.73
CA VAL A 851 35.03 1.98 9.98
C VAL A 851 35.62 0.83 10.78
N MET A 852 34.89 0.28 11.76
CA MET A 852 35.36 -0.84 12.58
C MET A 852 35.21 -2.21 11.92
N ASN A 853 34.25 -2.40 11.04
CA ASN A 853 33.83 -3.73 10.52
C ASN A 853 33.97 -3.88 9.00
N ASN A 854 34.68 -2.96 8.30
CA ASN A 854 34.74 -3.01 6.84
C ASN A 854 35.41 -4.30 6.36
N LYS A 855 34.69 -5.05 5.51
CA LYS A 855 35.18 -6.34 4.96
C LYS A 855 36.20 -6.18 3.83
N LYS A 856 36.36 -4.98 3.28
CA LYS A 856 37.28 -4.67 2.17
C LYS A 856 38.66 -4.20 2.64
N TYR A 857 38.87 -4.12 3.94
CA TYR A 857 40.17 -3.74 4.49
C TYR A 857 41.22 -4.79 4.19
N THR A 858 42.38 -4.33 3.74
CA THR A 858 43.64 -5.11 3.75
C THR A 858 44.15 -5.26 5.19
N GLU A 859 45.12 -6.11 5.42
CA GLU A 859 45.78 -6.24 6.74
C GLU A 859 46.43 -4.92 7.20
N ALA A 860 46.99 -4.15 6.26
CA ALA A 860 47.56 -2.84 6.52
C ALA A 860 46.46 -1.83 6.93
N ASP A 861 45.36 -1.80 6.23
CA ASP A 861 44.20 -0.94 6.55
C ASP A 861 43.67 -1.24 7.95
N LEU A 862 43.52 -2.54 8.29
CA LEU A 862 43.06 -2.97 9.60
C LEU A 862 44.01 -2.53 10.72
N ALA A 863 45.37 -2.65 10.50
CA ALA A 863 46.36 -2.23 11.46
C ALA A 863 46.32 -0.71 11.69
N THR A 864 46.24 0.07 10.60
CA THR A 864 46.16 1.52 10.63
C THR A 864 44.85 1.98 11.31
N THR A 865 43.71 1.44 10.92
CA THR A 865 42.43 1.80 11.52
C THR A 865 42.36 1.45 13.01
N ARG A 866 42.93 0.28 13.42
CA ARG A 866 42.99 -0.07 14.84
C ARG A 866 43.85 0.91 15.64
N HIS A 867 44.98 1.34 15.09
CA HIS A 867 45.84 2.36 15.73
C HIS A 867 45.11 3.68 15.90
N GLN A 868 44.45 4.16 14.85
CA GLN A 868 43.70 5.40 14.82
C GLN A 868 42.52 5.35 15.82
N ILE A 869 41.71 4.28 15.81
CA ILE A 869 40.59 4.11 16.76
C ILE A 869 41.08 4.04 18.21
N ASN A 870 42.21 3.39 18.48
CA ASN A 870 42.79 3.36 19.83
C ASN A 870 43.22 4.76 20.31
N SER A 871 43.74 5.64 19.44
CA SER A 871 44.14 7.00 19.80
C SER A 871 42.99 7.91 20.20
N ILE A 872 41.82 7.76 19.57
CA ILE A 872 40.60 8.58 19.83
C ILE A 872 39.54 7.84 20.63
N GLY A 873 39.71 6.58 20.97
CA GLY A 873 38.68 5.66 21.46
C GLY A 873 37.97 6.14 22.69
N GLN A 874 38.68 6.77 23.63
CA GLN A 874 38.05 7.35 24.83
C GLN A 874 37.12 8.51 24.47
N GLN A 875 37.52 9.39 23.56
CA GLN A 875 36.70 10.51 23.08
C GLN A 875 35.50 9.99 22.27
N LEU A 876 35.73 8.99 21.44
CA LEU A 876 34.68 8.40 20.62
C LEU A 876 33.60 7.73 21.49
N ILE A 877 33.98 6.98 22.51
CA ILE A 877 33.03 6.41 23.49
C ILE A 877 32.35 7.51 24.28
N TYR A 878 33.05 8.59 24.65
CA TYR A 878 32.39 9.74 25.32
C TYR A 878 31.27 10.31 24.48
N GLN A 879 31.54 10.65 23.22
CA GLN A 879 30.50 11.21 22.34
C GLN A 879 29.36 10.21 22.07
N THR A 880 29.68 8.93 21.91
CA THR A 880 28.68 7.87 21.73
C THR A 880 27.74 7.78 22.95
N MET A 881 28.30 7.72 24.16
CA MET A 881 27.51 7.57 25.38
C MET A 881 26.80 8.88 25.79
N PHE A 882 27.39 10.04 25.50
CA PHE A 882 26.77 11.33 25.67
C PHE A 882 25.57 11.52 24.72
N GLY A 883 25.73 11.19 23.45
CA GLY A 883 24.64 11.17 22.47
C GLY A 883 23.53 10.19 22.88
N LEU A 884 23.89 8.98 23.25
CA LEU A 884 22.94 7.96 23.72
C LEU A 884 22.15 8.42 24.94
N TYR A 885 22.80 9.06 25.92
CA TYR A 885 22.11 9.54 27.13
C TYR A 885 21.06 10.61 26.85
N HIS A 886 21.32 11.51 25.90
CA HIS A 886 20.47 12.64 25.56
C HIS A 886 19.47 12.35 24.42
N THR A 887 19.56 11.18 23.77
CA THR A 887 18.70 10.81 22.63
C THR A 887 17.30 10.38 23.11
N GLN A 888 16.33 10.37 22.21
CA GLN A 888 14.98 9.88 22.49
C GLN A 888 14.96 8.35 22.56
N ARG A 889 14.01 7.80 23.32
CA ARG A 889 13.85 6.35 23.48
C ARG A 889 13.70 5.60 22.14
N SER A 890 13.02 6.19 21.16
CA SER A 890 12.83 5.64 19.81
C SER A 890 14.14 5.40 19.06
N ASP A 891 15.18 6.19 19.35
CA ASP A 891 16.41 6.24 18.54
C ASP A 891 17.59 5.51 19.19
N LEU A 892 17.40 4.94 20.40
CA LEU A 892 18.42 4.16 21.14
C LEU A 892 19.00 3.01 20.31
N ASN A 893 18.19 2.36 19.48
CA ASN A 893 18.60 1.24 18.65
C ASN A 893 19.70 1.61 17.65
N SER A 894 19.78 2.87 17.23
CA SER A 894 20.82 3.34 16.30
C SER A 894 22.24 3.19 16.85
N TYR A 895 22.42 3.25 18.17
CA TYR A 895 23.71 3.09 18.82
C TYR A 895 24.09 1.63 19.12
N THR A 896 23.16 0.69 18.99
CA THR A 896 23.36 -0.72 19.40
C THR A 896 24.46 -1.39 18.60
N ASP A 897 24.44 -1.27 17.28
CA ASP A 897 25.44 -1.89 16.40
C ASP A 897 26.83 -1.28 16.61
N LEU A 898 26.89 0.03 16.84
CA LEU A 898 28.14 0.73 17.13
C LEU A 898 28.76 0.23 18.45
N LEU A 899 28.01 0.18 19.54
CA LEU A 899 28.49 -0.30 20.83
C LEU A 899 28.92 -1.77 20.77
N ARG A 900 28.18 -2.59 20.02
CA ARG A 900 28.59 -3.99 19.77
C ARG A 900 29.88 -4.09 18.97
N ALA A 901 30.07 -3.22 17.96
CA ALA A 901 31.33 -3.20 17.20
C ALA A 901 32.51 -2.85 18.10
N PHE A 902 32.37 -1.89 19.01
CA PHE A 902 33.39 -1.59 20.01
C PHE A 902 33.74 -2.81 20.89
N VAL A 903 32.73 -3.46 21.44
CA VAL A 903 32.95 -4.64 22.32
C VAL A 903 33.59 -5.79 21.54
N ALA A 904 33.18 -6.01 20.29
CA ALA A 904 33.71 -7.10 19.46
C ALA A 904 35.14 -6.85 19.01
N LYS A 905 35.54 -5.62 18.68
CA LYS A 905 36.85 -5.29 18.11
C LYS A 905 37.88 -4.82 19.17
N PHE A 906 37.40 -4.18 20.24
CA PHE A 906 38.23 -3.56 21.29
C PHE A 906 37.72 -3.91 22.71
N PRO A 907 37.56 -5.19 23.08
CA PRO A 907 36.83 -5.59 24.31
C PRO A 907 37.47 -5.00 25.60
N MET A 908 38.79 -5.06 25.75
CA MET A 908 39.48 -4.57 26.96
C MET A 908 39.51 -3.04 26.99
N GLN A 909 39.78 -2.43 25.87
CA GLN A 909 39.84 -0.98 25.75
C GLN A 909 38.44 -0.37 25.95
N THR A 910 37.40 -0.95 25.37
CA THR A 910 36.02 -0.49 25.56
C THR A 910 35.59 -0.51 27.03
N LYS A 911 35.96 -1.58 27.76
CA LYS A 911 35.74 -1.65 29.21
C LYS A 911 36.43 -0.48 29.93
N ASN A 912 37.69 -0.23 29.66
CA ASN A 912 38.42 0.85 30.30
C ASN A 912 37.86 2.22 29.92
N TRP A 913 37.54 2.46 28.63
CA TRP A 913 36.96 3.71 28.20
C TRP A 913 35.59 3.97 28.84
N LEU A 914 34.70 2.98 28.87
CA LEU A 914 33.40 3.10 29.53
C LEU A 914 33.54 3.38 31.02
N THR A 915 34.49 2.73 31.72
CA THR A 915 34.73 2.96 33.15
C THR A 915 35.15 4.41 33.44
N ILE A 916 35.92 5.03 32.55
CA ILE A 916 36.35 6.43 32.69
C ILE A 916 35.24 7.42 32.29
N VAL A 917 34.50 7.11 31.25
CA VAL A 917 33.56 8.03 30.59
C VAL A 917 32.22 8.09 31.28
N LEU A 918 31.61 6.96 31.66
CA LEU A 918 30.24 6.94 32.19
C LEU A 918 30.02 7.80 33.43
N PRO A 919 30.93 7.88 34.42
CA PRO A 919 30.81 8.79 35.58
C PRO A 919 30.81 10.27 35.20
N GLN A 920 31.30 10.65 34.01
CA GLN A 920 31.30 12.04 33.53
C GLN A 920 29.96 12.41 32.91
N ILE A 921 29.12 11.44 32.53
CA ILE A 921 27.84 11.62 31.87
C ILE A 921 26.68 11.65 32.86
N CYS A 922 26.64 10.69 33.77
CA CYS A 922 25.65 10.68 34.84
C CYS A 922 26.26 10.10 36.15
N SER A 923 25.64 10.36 37.29
CA SER A 923 26.19 10.01 38.65
C SER A 923 25.77 8.63 39.16
N ASN A 924 25.13 7.76 38.33
CA ASN A 924 24.61 6.46 38.80
C ASN A 924 25.65 5.33 38.63
N ASN A 925 26.63 5.25 39.51
CA ASN A 925 27.74 4.28 39.43
C ASN A 925 27.27 2.82 39.40
N SER A 926 26.18 2.47 40.12
CA SER A 926 25.68 1.09 40.15
C SER A 926 25.08 0.66 38.79
N ALA A 927 24.46 1.59 38.07
CA ALA A 927 23.97 1.36 36.73
C ALA A 927 25.13 1.17 35.74
N HIS A 928 26.22 1.94 35.92
CA HIS A 928 27.40 1.85 35.07
C HIS A 928 28.09 0.50 35.16
N GLU A 929 28.33 0.00 36.36
CA GLU A 929 28.98 -1.31 36.55
C GLU A 929 28.13 -2.45 35.94
N ARG A 930 26.80 -2.42 36.15
CA ARG A 930 25.88 -3.39 35.56
C ARG A 930 25.90 -3.34 34.04
N PHE A 931 25.82 -2.14 33.49
CA PHE A 931 25.87 -1.92 32.03
C PHE A 931 27.15 -2.46 31.41
N ILE A 932 28.32 -2.10 31.93
CA ILE A 932 29.64 -2.55 31.43
C ILE A 932 29.70 -4.07 31.44
N ASN A 933 29.36 -4.71 32.56
CA ASN A 933 29.43 -6.15 32.71
C ASN A 933 28.41 -6.86 31.77
N LYS A 934 27.17 -6.43 31.70
CA LYS A 934 26.15 -7.01 30.82
C LYS A 934 26.53 -6.83 29.34
N LEU A 935 26.97 -5.64 28.93
CA LEU A 935 27.29 -5.35 27.54
C LEU A 935 28.44 -6.24 27.00
N GLN A 936 29.45 -6.56 27.84
CA GLN A 936 30.58 -7.40 27.46
C GLN A 936 30.21 -8.86 27.21
N ILE A 937 29.26 -9.39 27.95
CA ILE A 937 28.81 -10.79 27.82
C ILE A 937 27.68 -11.01 26.85
N THR A 938 26.99 -9.93 26.49
CA THR A 938 25.78 -10.00 25.67
C THR A 938 26.12 -10.33 24.20
N ARG A 939 25.40 -11.31 23.66
CA ARG A 939 25.47 -11.70 22.23
C ARG A 939 24.13 -11.47 21.55
N GLY A 940 24.15 -10.86 20.39
CA GLY A 940 22.95 -10.55 19.58
C GLY A 940 22.40 -9.13 19.78
N ASN A 941 21.81 -8.56 18.70
CA ASN A 941 21.34 -7.16 18.68
C ASN A 941 20.22 -6.91 19.67
N ARG A 942 19.22 -7.80 19.73
CA ARG A 942 18.06 -7.63 20.62
C ARG A 942 18.44 -7.61 22.11
N ALA A 943 19.37 -8.48 22.49
CA ALA A 943 19.85 -8.52 23.86
C ALA A 943 20.69 -7.29 24.21
N ALA A 944 21.55 -6.80 23.30
CA ALA A 944 22.31 -5.58 23.48
C ALA A 944 21.42 -4.34 23.55
N ALA A 945 20.39 -4.25 22.72
CA ALA A 945 19.40 -3.17 22.76
C ALA A 945 18.69 -3.11 24.12
N ASN A 946 18.33 -4.25 24.71
CA ASN A 946 17.74 -4.30 26.04
C ASN A 946 18.72 -3.81 27.13
N VAL A 947 20.00 -4.17 27.08
CA VAL A 947 21.02 -3.69 28.01
C VAL A 947 21.20 -2.18 27.93
N ILE A 948 21.19 -1.63 26.71
CA ILE A 948 21.25 -0.19 26.45
C ILE A 948 20.01 0.51 26.99
N LEU A 949 18.83 -0.03 26.74
CA LEU A 949 17.57 0.51 27.24
C LEU A 949 17.51 0.51 28.78
N GLU A 950 17.91 -0.58 29.44
CA GLU A 950 17.99 -0.66 30.90
C GLU A 950 18.88 0.45 31.47
N TRP A 951 20.10 0.60 30.94
CA TRP A 951 21.02 1.65 31.37
C TRP A 951 20.45 3.04 31.15
N TRP A 952 19.84 3.30 29.99
CA TRP A 952 19.24 4.59 29.66
C TRP A 952 18.08 4.94 30.61
N LEU A 953 17.20 3.98 30.92
CA LEU A 953 16.08 4.16 31.86
C LEU A 953 16.58 4.45 33.27
N GLU A 954 17.58 3.69 33.77
CA GLU A 954 18.15 3.89 35.10
C GLU A 954 18.86 5.24 35.24
N CYS A 955 19.57 5.69 34.23
CA CYS A 955 20.27 6.97 34.23
C CYS A 955 19.33 8.16 34.11
N ASN A 956 18.23 8.04 33.37
CA ASN A 956 17.20 9.07 33.23
C ASN A 956 16.11 9.00 34.32
N GLN A 957 16.27 8.15 35.34
CA GLN A 957 15.34 7.96 36.48
C GLN A 957 13.90 7.62 36.03
N LEU A 958 13.76 6.90 34.95
CA LEU A 958 12.48 6.44 34.39
C LEU A 958 12.17 5.03 34.95
N PRO A 959 10.88 4.67 35.17
CA PRO A 959 10.55 3.32 35.65
C PRO A 959 10.99 2.26 34.64
N THR A 960 11.71 1.26 35.16
CA THR A 960 12.02 0.05 34.35
C THR A 960 10.73 -0.73 34.08
N LEU A 961 10.51 -1.10 32.82
CA LEU A 961 9.33 -1.84 32.37
C LEU A 961 9.27 -3.26 32.91
#